data_7e028741fe5d0b4e929a4b8041526380
#
_entry.id   7e028741fe5d0b4e929a4b8041526380
#
_cell.length_a   1.000
_cell.length_b   1.000
_cell.length_c   1.000
_cell.angle_alpha   90.00
_cell.angle_beta   90.00
_cell.angle_gamma   90.00
#
_symmetry.space_group_name_H-M   'P 1'
#
loop_
_entity.id
_entity.type
_entity.pdbx_description
1 polymer ?
#
loop_
_entity_poly.entity_id
_entity_poly.type
_entity_poly.pdbx_seq_one_letter_code
_entity_poly.pdbx_strand_id
1 'polypeptide(L)'
;MRSIVTGFFLRFATKASMLVVICHFVTLASAGNIVWYDGHSNVGYVSQQNYSPVVETALRMFSDDMQAVTGHRAQANGKGKLEIIELSTLTNKEFKKLQKRRLPYQKVIARKDAFYIGVHDGRLVVMGDEGRATAYGILELSRMAGVSPWTWWGDVVPEKRKRLETPDTFTTLQQPSVEYRGIFLNDEDWSLRPWSGGDITAETYEKVFELLLRLRANTIWPAMHEGTTPFFQKKGCKEMARRFEMYVGSSHCEPMLRNNVGEWDEKRLGDYNFFTNRQRVLSYWQERVDDTSDMHAIYTLGMRGIHDGAMEGAKTTEQKVQGLTEVIREQHKMLSKLNAQTNPTEHGKKKAGKELPTKTEVPSVFIPYKEVLDIYEQGVSVPDDVMLMWCDDNYGYLTRLPDSLEQRRSGGNGIYYHLSYWGRPHDYLWLATTQPGLLYHEMSTAYNKGARRLWIANVHDPKVAAYQLSLFLDMAWDFDKVTRYQSNKVTGEQRDKAAKNRHDSSGSLPFREGMGVGSHLADWLVQQFGKECGHKLLPVMEKFYELTAVRKPEFMGWSQVELDKKKYNRGLSPAGDTDFNALAFGNELERYLGEYAELRQQVDAIERSLRPELKDAYFAAVKYPVYSAAAMATKQLEAQESRHIARKESFHNDSEALASAARSIKAWRELQQLTRFYNEMANGKWNKLMSMAPRDLPVFDAPTLPDQLSEEEIRKYGQAEDYETEPQRDANVVARNAADYEQASEGCEVVPMLGHSMKAVALPKGGRLTYKFNTLKRGEARLFVAVIPTQTADHGDLRFAVSIDGGEKKVFSLQEPFRSERWKQQVLRGQAMRELQLYVGMGTHTLEIEALDEGIVVDQWLLDYNLKRQFYRFPL
;
A
#
# COMPACT_ATOMS: atom_id res chain seq x y z
N MET A 1 -85.03 -13.53 -22.16
CA MET A 1 -83.62 -13.82 -22.09
C MET A 1 -82.89 -12.67 -21.42
N ARG A 2 -83.18 -12.33 -20.24
CA ARG A 2 -82.43 -11.34 -19.41
C ARG A 2 -82.63 -11.61 -17.92
N SER A 3 -82.30 -12.81 -17.43
CA SER A 3 -82.45 -13.15 -16.01
C SER A 3 -81.54 -14.30 -15.53
N ILE A 4 -80.59 -14.80 -16.27
CA ILE A 4 -79.75 -15.94 -15.89
C ILE A 4 -78.28 -15.66 -15.83
N VAL A 5 -77.82 -14.41 -16.17
CA VAL A 5 -76.37 -14.05 -16.19
C VAL A 5 -75.92 -13.37 -14.90
N THR A 6 -76.80 -12.90 -14.02
CA THR A 6 -76.43 -12.19 -12.79
C THR A 6 -76.23 -13.11 -11.56
N GLY A 7 -76.47 -14.41 -11.64
CA GLY A 7 -76.33 -15.33 -10.52
C GLY A 7 -74.97 -16.08 -10.46
N PHE A 8 -74.21 -16.03 -11.52
CA PHE A 8 -72.91 -16.76 -11.59
C PHE A 8 -71.68 -15.96 -11.23
N PHE A 9 -71.76 -14.63 -11.31
CA PHE A 9 -70.66 -13.74 -10.97
C PHE A 9 -70.52 -13.39 -9.49
N LEU A 10 -71.55 -13.58 -8.68
CA LEU A 10 -71.49 -13.23 -7.22
C LEU A 10 -70.95 -14.37 -6.33
N ARG A 11 -70.79 -15.60 -6.87
CA ARG A 11 -70.17 -16.73 -6.10
C ARG A 11 -68.70 -16.93 -6.36
N PHE A 12 -68.11 -16.30 -7.38
CA PHE A 12 -66.69 -16.35 -7.61
C PHE A 12 -65.96 -15.18 -6.94
N ALA A 13 -66.59 -14.04 -6.68
CA ALA A 13 -66.02 -12.88 -6.01
C ALA A 13 -65.78 -13.06 -4.49
N THR A 14 -66.60 -13.92 -3.84
CA THR A 14 -66.46 -14.18 -2.39
C THR A 14 -65.40 -15.26 -2.03
N LYS A 15 -65.00 -16.12 -2.96
CA LYS A 15 -63.91 -17.08 -2.75
C LYS A 15 -62.54 -16.51 -3.14
N ALA A 16 -62.45 -15.56 -4.06
CA ALA A 16 -61.21 -14.86 -4.40
C ALA A 16 -60.82 -13.83 -3.34
N SER A 17 -61.81 -13.18 -2.68
CA SER A 17 -61.52 -12.21 -1.61
C SER A 17 -61.09 -12.88 -0.29
N MET A 18 -61.42 -14.15 -0.05
CA MET A 18 -60.97 -14.88 1.14
C MET A 18 -59.60 -15.55 0.93
N LEU A 19 -59.15 -15.77 -0.31
CA LEU A 19 -57.79 -16.26 -0.60
C LEU A 19 -56.75 -15.11 -0.67
N VAL A 20 -57.18 -13.89 -1.00
CA VAL A 20 -56.32 -12.70 -1.01
C VAL A 20 -56.12 -12.17 0.41
N VAL A 21 -57.03 -12.37 1.34
CA VAL A 21 -56.89 -11.97 2.75
C VAL A 21 -56.04 -12.98 3.55
N ILE A 22 -55.92 -14.24 3.10
CA ILE A 22 -55.06 -15.25 3.76
C ILE A 22 -53.60 -15.17 3.25
N CYS A 23 -53.34 -14.61 2.07
CA CYS A 23 -51.99 -14.38 1.57
C CYS A 23 -51.36 -13.05 2.02
N HIS A 24 -52.08 -12.18 2.75
CA HIS A 24 -51.53 -10.90 3.27
C HIS A 24 -51.21 -10.93 4.75
N PHE A 25 -51.24 -12.10 5.42
CA PHE A 25 -50.63 -12.34 6.72
C PHE A 25 -49.42 -13.24 6.63
N VAL A 26 -48.62 -13.14 5.52
CA VAL A 26 -47.18 -13.35 5.64
C VAL A 26 -46.68 -12.10 6.36
N THR A 27 -46.62 -12.17 7.66
CA THR A 27 -45.92 -11.20 8.50
C THR A 27 -44.65 -10.80 7.79
N LEU A 28 -44.56 -9.53 7.35
CA LEU A 28 -43.35 -8.80 7.35
C LEU A 28 -42.87 -8.88 8.81
N ALA A 29 -42.11 -9.93 9.14
CA ALA A 29 -41.30 -9.91 10.34
C ALA A 29 -40.47 -8.65 10.18
N SER A 30 -40.82 -7.60 10.88
CA SER A 30 -40.01 -6.41 11.02
C SER A 30 -38.62 -6.94 11.46
N ALA A 31 -37.62 -6.87 10.58
CA ALA A 31 -36.27 -7.23 10.94
C ALA A 31 -35.94 -6.42 12.19
N GLY A 32 -35.80 -7.05 13.33
CA GLY A 32 -35.45 -6.43 14.58
C GLY A 32 -33.97 -6.09 14.56
N ASN A 33 -33.55 -5.20 15.45
CA ASN A 33 -32.15 -4.90 15.67
C ASN A 33 -31.68 -5.44 17.02
N ILE A 34 -30.51 -6.01 17.07
CA ILE A 34 -29.81 -6.31 18.29
C ILE A 34 -29.13 -5.02 18.76
N VAL A 35 -29.69 -4.39 19.80
CA VAL A 35 -29.13 -3.22 20.46
C VAL A 35 -28.08 -3.69 21.46
N TRP A 36 -26.81 -3.45 21.20
CA TRP A 36 -25.72 -3.83 22.08
C TRP A 36 -25.13 -2.66 22.88
N TYR A 37 -25.59 -1.43 22.58
CA TYR A 37 -25.45 -0.24 23.41
C TYR A 37 -26.67 0.67 23.26
N ASP A 38 -27.25 1.11 24.37
CA ASP A 38 -28.52 1.86 24.44
C ASP A 38 -28.38 3.30 24.97
N GLY A 39 -27.14 3.73 25.23
CA GLY A 39 -26.85 5.08 25.72
C GLY A 39 -26.74 5.21 27.27
N HIS A 40 -27.03 4.16 28.02
CA HIS A 40 -27.14 4.26 29.48
C HIS A 40 -26.21 3.32 30.26
N SER A 41 -25.79 2.22 29.68
CA SER A 41 -25.01 1.19 30.37
C SER A 41 -23.69 0.90 29.63
N ASN A 42 -22.80 0.15 30.29
CA ASN A 42 -21.59 -0.36 29.64
C ASN A 42 -21.95 -1.32 28.53
N VAL A 43 -21.13 -1.38 27.48
CA VAL A 43 -21.22 -2.40 26.43
C VAL A 43 -20.93 -3.77 27.06
N GLY A 44 -21.95 -4.62 27.15
CA GLY A 44 -21.85 -5.94 27.80
C GLY A 44 -21.52 -7.06 26.84
N TYR A 45 -20.54 -7.92 27.17
CA TYR A 45 -20.28 -9.14 26.42
C TYR A 45 -20.27 -10.38 27.34
N VAL A 46 -20.76 -11.50 26.81
CA VAL A 46 -20.65 -12.80 27.45
C VAL A 46 -19.29 -13.38 27.11
N SER A 47 -18.52 -13.72 28.16
CA SER A 47 -17.20 -14.33 28.04
C SER A 47 -17.26 -15.84 28.32
N GLN A 48 -16.35 -16.58 27.73
CA GLN A 48 -16.01 -17.95 28.11
C GLN A 48 -15.04 -17.96 29.31
N GLN A 49 -14.68 -19.15 29.78
CA GLN A 49 -13.88 -19.30 31.01
C GLN A 49 -12.42 -18.85 30.80
N ASN A 50 -11.82 -19.19 29.67
CA ASN A 50 -10.41 -18.87 29.33
C ASN A 50 -10.29 -18.33 27.92
N TYR A 51 -9.38 -17.39 27.72
CA TYR A 51 -8.97 -16.87 26.42
C TYR A 51 -7.46 -16.94 26.27
N SER A 52 -7.01 -16.95 25.02
CA SER A 52 -5.60 -16.72 24.71
C SER A 52 -5.19 -15.26 24.98
N PRO A 53 -3.88 -14.97 25.23
CA PRO A 53 -3.41 -13.62 25.53
C PRO A 53 -3.75 -12.57 24.45
N VAL A 54 -3.81 -12.96 23.17
CA VAL A 54 -4.18 -12.05 22.08
C VAL A 54 -5.67 -11.66 22.13
N VAL A 55 -6.55 -12.57 22.55
CA VAL A 55 -7.98 -12.27 22.73
C VAL A 55 -8.19 -11.34 23.92
N GLU A 56 -7.49 -11.56 25.04
CA GLU A 56 -7.54 -10.65 26.18
C GLU A 56 -7.04 -9.25 25.78
N THR A 57 -6.00 -9.18 24.97
CA THR A 57 -5.49 -7.92 24.43
C THR A 57 -6.52 -7.23 23.53
N ALA A 58 -7.16 -7.96 22.62
CA ALA A 58 -8.22 -7.43 21.75
C ALA A 58 -9.43 -6.94 22.54
N LEU A 59 -9.82 -7.64 23.61
CA LEU A 59 -10.91 -7.21 24.51
C LEU A 59 -10.56 -5.93 25.26
N ARG A 60 -9.29 -5.74 25.70
CA ARG A 60 -8.80 -4.49 26.27
C ARG A 60 -8.91 -3.35 25.24
N MET A 61 -8.39 -3.57 24.02
CA MET A 61 -8.47 -2.60 22.93
C MET A 61 -9.94 -2.23 22.61
N PHE A 62 -10.83 -3.21 22.51
CA PHE A 62 -12.26 -3.00 22.30
C PHE A 62 -12.91 -2.21 23.44
N SER A 63 -12.52 -2.47 24.69
CA SER A 63 -13.02 -1.73 25.85
C SER A 63 -12.62 -0.25 25.80
N ASP A 64 -11.37 0.06 25.40
CA ASP A 64 -10.88 1.42 25.20
C ASP A 64 -11.59 2.11 24.03
N ASP A 65 -11.83 1.38 22.93
CA ASP A 65 -12.59 1.86 21.78
C ASP A 65 -14.04 2.22 22.17
N MET A 66 -14.69 1.38 22.94
CA MET A 66 -16.06 1.66 23.42
C MET A 66 -16.08 2.87 24.36
N GLN A 67 -15.08 3.05 25.20
CA GLN A 67 -14.92 4.28 26.01
C GLN A 67 -14.80 5.51 25.10
N ALA A 68 -14.05 5.40 24.02
CA ALA A 68 -13.90 6.49 23.06
C ALA A 68 -15.20 6.81 22.31
N VAL A 69 -15.95 5.80 21.87
CA VAL A 69 -17.21 5.96 21.09
C VAL A 69 -18.40 6.32 21.95
N THR A 70 -18.56 5.66 23.11
CA THR A 70 -19.80 5.72 23.90
C THR A 70 -19.68 6.52 25.21
N GLY A 71 -18.44 6.71 25.70
CA GLY A 71 -18.19 7.20 27.06
C GLY A 71 -18.21 6.07 28.12
N HIS A 72 -18.47 4.82 27.72
CA HIS A 72 -18.56 3.67 28.60
C HIS A 72 -17.67 2.53 28.13
N ARG A 73 -16.93 1.89 29.05
CA ARG A 73 -16.08 0.74 28.73
C ARG A 73 -16.89 -0.51 28.41
N ALA A 74 -16.36 -1.37 27.55
CA ALA A 74 -16.90 -2.71 27.39
C ALA A 74 -16.50 -3.59 28.60
N GLN A 75 -17.43 -4.42 29.08
CA GLN A 75 -17.24 -5.29 30.25
C GLN A 75 -17.86 -6.66 30.08
N ALA A 76 -17.23 -7.67 30.66
CA ALA A 76 -17.83 -8.99 30.77
C ALA A 76 -19.14 -8.91 31.61
N ASN A 77 -20.25 -9.37 31.01
CA ASN A 77 -21.57 -9.37 31.63
C ASN A 77 -22.41 -10.52 31.07
N GLY A 78 -22.84 -11.45 31.90
CA GLY A 78 -23.65 -12.60 31.49
C GLY A 78 -24.98 -12.26 30.78
N LYS A 79 -25.46 -11.00 30.94
CA LYS A 79 -26.66 -10.48 30.22
C LYS A 79 -26.30 -9.67 28.97
N GLY A 80 -25.00 -9.53 28.64
CA GLY A 80 -24.52 -8.79 27.48
C GLY A 80 -25.12 -9.25 26.17
N LYS A 81 -25.23 -8.34 25.22
CA LYS A 81 -25.74 -8.58 23.86
C LYS A 81 -24.68 -9.02 22.87
N LEU A 82 -23.42 -8.94 23.24
CA LEU A 82 -22.29 -9.51 22.52
C LEU A 82 -21.89 -10.84 23.17
N GLU A 83 -21.38 -11.79 22.38
CA GLU A 83 -20.85 -13.06 22.90
C GLU A 83 -19.56 -13.38 22.14
N ILE A 84 -18.47 -13.61 22.85
CA ILE A 84 -17.14 -13.86 22.27
C ILE A 84 -16.76 -15.31 22.49
N ILE A 85 -16.40 -16.03 21.42
CA ILE A 85 -16.10 -17.45 21.44
C ILE A 85 -14.78 -17.73 20.71
N GLU A 86 -13.79 -18.21 21.44
CA GLU A 86 -12.55 -18.77 20.94
C GLU A 86 -12.61 -20.31 21.04
N LEU A 87 -12.69 -21.00 19.88
CA LEU A 87 -12.95 -22.45 19.88
C LEU A 87 -11.81 -23.27 20.47
N SER A 88 -10.55 -22.87 20.24
CA SER A 88 -9.35 -23.62 20.66
C SER A 88 -9.22 -23.75 22.17
N THR A 89 -9.73 -22.77 22.93
CA THR A 89 -9.63 -22.73 24.40
C THR A 89 -10.87 -23.25 25.13
N LEU A 90 -11.95 -23.65 24.39
CA LEU A 90 -13.17 -24.19 24.98
C LEU A 90 -12.92 -25.52 25.68
N THR A 91 -13.48 -25.65 26.86
CA THR A 91 -13.60 -26.95 27.55
C THR A 91 -14.59 -27.87 26.78
N ASN A 92 -14.47 -29.19 26.97
CA ASN A 92 -15.38 -30.15 26.36
C ASN A 92 -16.87 -29.88 26.74
N LYS A 93 -17.14 -29.34 27.92
CA LYS A 93 -18.48 -28.97 28.38
C LYS A 93 -19.01 -27.76 27.61
N GLU A 94 -18.19 -26.74 27.41
CA GLU A 94 -18.55 -25.53 26.65
C GLU A 94 -18.75 -25.86 25.18
N PHE A 95 -17.88 -26.68 24.59
CA PHE A 95 -18.02 -27.09 23.19
C PHE A 95 -19.31 -27.89 22.95
N LYS A 96 -19.68 -28.80 23.86
CA LYS A 96 -20.98 -29.53 23.81
C LYS A 96 -22.19 -28.58 23.94
N LYS A 97 -22.08 -27.49 24.75
CA LYS A 97 -23.15 -26.46 24.81
C LYS A 97 -23.29 -25.72 23.51
N LEU A 98 -22.17 -25.34 22.87
CA LEU A 98 -22.11 -24.68 21.58
C LEU A 98 -22.79 -25.54 20.50
N GLN A 99 -22.49 -26.85 20.47
CA GLN A 99 -23.13 -27.81 19.55
C GLN A 99 -24.66 -27.90 19.77
N LYS A 100 -25.11 -27.94 21.01
CA LYS A 100 -26.55 -27.96 21.33
C LYS A 100 -27.26 -26.68 20.86
N ARG A 101 -26.63 -25.54 20.90
CA ARG A 101 -27.12 -24.24 20.40
C ARG A 101 -27.12 -24.18 18.86
N ARG A 102 -26.52 -25.14 18.17
CA ARG A 102 -26.38 -25.18 16.70
C ARG A 102 -25.65 -23.94 16.15
N LEU A 103 -24.70 -23.39 16.88
CA LEU A 103 -23.88 -22.30 16.37
C LEU A 103 -23.01 -22.79 15.19
N PRO A 104 -22.74 -21.94 14.19
CA PRO A 104 -22.11 -22.36 12.94
C PRO A 104 -20.57 -22.44 13.03
N TYR A 105 -20.05 -23.14 14.06
CA TYR A 105 -18.61 -23.26 14.31
C TYR A 105 -17.84 -23.94 13.17
N GLN A 106 -18.52 -24.80 12.36
CA GLN A 106 -17.92 -25.42 11.17
C GLN A 106 -17.46 -24.40 10.12
N LYS A 107 -17.96 -23.16 10.18
CA LYS A 107 -17.54 -22.10 9.25
C LYS A 107 -16.12 -21.62 9.52
N VAL A 108 -15.64 -21.74 10.77
CA VAL A 108 -14.31 -21.21 11.17
C VAL A 108 -13.32 -22.28 11.59
N ILE A 109 -13.78 -23.46 12.04
CA ILE A 109 -12.89 -24.52 12.51
C ILE A 109 -11.88 -24.93 11.43
N ALA A 110 -10.62 -25.08 11.81
CA ALA A 110 -9.48 -25.40 10.94
C ALA A 110 -9.25 -24.39 9.79
N ARG A 111 -9.74 -23.16 9.91
CA ARG A 111 -9.49 -22.06 8.98
C ARG A 111 -8.64 -21.00 9.67
N LYS A 112 -7.38 -20.93 9.28
CA LYS A 112 -6.44 -19.93 9.82
C LYS A 112 -6.99 -18.50 9.64
N ASP A 113 -6.91 -17.70 10.70
CA ASP A 113 -7.32 -16.30 10.77
C ASP A 113 -8.79 -16.01 10.36
N ALA A 114 -9.62 -17.03 10.14
CA ALA A 114 -11.02 -16.83 9.77
C ALA A 114 -11.90 -16.57 10.99
N PHE A 115 -12.78 -15.59 10.91
CA PHE A 115 -13.78 -15.31 11.96
C PHE A 115 -15.20 -15.19 11.40
N TYR A 116 -16.15 -15.50 12.25
CA TYR A 116 -17.57 -15.36 11.99
C TYR A 116 -18.19 -14.34 12.96
N ILE A 117 -19.07 -13.48 12.46
CA ILE A 117 -19.96 -12.66 13.28
C ILE A 117 -21.38 -12.85 12.78
N GLY A 118 -22.32 -13.10 13.68
CA GLY A 118 -23.74 -13.24 13.32
C GLY A 118 -24.65 -13.29 14.53
N VAL A 119 -25.94 -13.07 14.29
CA VAL A 119 -26.94 -13.04 15.36
C VAL A 119 -27.45 -14.45 15.68
N HIS A 120 -27.34 -14.86 16.95
CA HIS A 120 -27.83 -16.12 17.46
C HIS A 120 -28.39 -15.92 18.89
N ASP A 121 -29.54 -16.51 19.17
CA ASP A 121 -30.18 -16.45 20.47
C ASP A 121 -30.32 -15.03 21.05
N GLY A 122 -30.58 -14.03 20.19
CA GLY A 122 -30.73 -12.63 20.58
C GLY A 122 -29.42 -11.94 20.99
N ARG A 123 -28.27 -12.48 20.56
CA ARG A 123 -26.93 -11.91 20.73
C ARG A 123 -26.18 -11.86 19.42
N LEU A 124 -25.28 -10.89 19.30
CA LEU A 124 -24.29 -10.83 18.27
C LEU A 124 -23.07 -11.65 18.68
N VAL A 125 -22.88 -12.81 18.05
CA VAL A 125 -21.84 -13.79 18.39
C VAL A 125 -20.62 -13.56 17.49
N VAL A 126 -19.46 -13.37 18.09
CA VAL A 126 -18.13 -13.35 17.44
C VAL A 126 -17.46 -14.70 17.70
N MET A 127 -16.95 -15.35 16.66
CA MET A 127 -16.35 -16.68 16.78
C MET A 127 -15.13 -16.82 15.86
N GLY A 128 -14.00 -17.27 16.42
CA GLY A 128 -12.80 -17.71 15.70
C GLY A 128 -12.35 -19.08 16.18
N ASP A 129 -11.55 -19.80 15.36
CA ASP A 129 -11.00 -21.09 15.79
C ASP A 129 -9.82 -20.87 16.76
N GLU A 130 -8.93 -19.96 16.45
CA GLU A 130 -7.73 -19.61 17.22
C GLU A 130 -7.78 -18.18 17.77
N GLY A 131 -6.85 -17.82 18.65
CA GLY A 131 -6.82 -16.53 19.34
C GLY A 131 -6.83 -15.35 18.40
N ARG A 132 -5.93 -15.32 17.41
CA ARG A 132 -5.82 -14.20 16.46
C ARG A 132 -7.08 -14.04 15.60
N ALA A 133 -7.68 -15.12 15.13
CA ALA A 133 -8.95 -15.09 14.41
C ALA A 133 -10.06 -14.45 15.25
N THR A 134 -10.16 -14.84 16.52
CA THR A 134 -11.13 -14.28 17.47
C THR A 134 -10.84 -12.79 17.73
N ALA A 135 -9.57 -12.42 17.88
CA ALA A 135 -9.15 -11.03 18.05
C ALA A 135 -9.55 -10.13 16.87
N TYR A 136 -9.40 -10.61 15.63
CA TYR A 136 -9.89 -9.88 14.44
C TYR A 136 -11.41 -9.67 14.48
N GLY A 137 -12.18 -10.68 14.89
CA GLY A 137 -13.62 -10.56 15.05
C GLY A 137 -14.02 -9.54 16.12
N ILE A 138 -13.30 -9.46 17.25
CA ILE A 138 -13.52 -8.45 18.29
C ILE A 138 -13.23 -7.04 17.75
N LEU A 139 -12.11 -6.86 17.04
CA LEU A 139 -11.74 -5.56 16.47
C LEU A 139 -12.63 -5.16 15.28
N GLU A 140 -13.29 -6.13 14.63
CA GLU A 140 -14.35 -5.83 13.66
C GLU A 140 -15.57 -5.20 14.34
N LEU A 141 -15.91 -5.57 15.59
CA LEU A 141 -16.94 -4.83 16.36
C LEU A 141 -16.53 -3.36 16.58
N SER A 142 -15.26 -3.09 16.84
CA SER A 142 -14.74 -1.70 16.90
C SER A 142 -14.96 -0.95 15.59
N ARG A 143 -14.69 -1.59 14.45
CA ARG A 143 -14.94 -0.99 13.11
C ARG A 143 -16.44 -0.75 12.89
N MET A 144 -17.31 -1.68 13.27
CA MET A 144 -18.76 -1.53 13.19
C MET A 144 -19.26 -0.37 14.07
N ALA A 145 -18.58 -0.09 15.18
CA ALA A 145 -18.85 1.07 16.03
C ALA A 145 -18.31 2.39 15.45
N GLY A 146 -17.54 2.36 14.35
CA GLY A 146 -16.98 3.52 13.67
C GLY A 146 -15.57 3.89 14.12
N VAL A 147 -14.83 2.96 14.76
CA VAL A 147 -13.43 3.19 15.12
C VAL A 147 -12.53 2.85 13.95
N SER A 148 -11.69 3.81 13.54
CA SER A 148 -10.66 3.59 12.52
C SER A 148 -9.55 2.67 13.04
N PRO A 149 -8.96 1.78 12.22
CA PRO A 149 -7.71 1.10 12.56
C PRO A 149 -6.59 2.07 12.95
N TRP A 150 -6.62 3.27 12.41
CA TRP A 150 -5.64 4.35 12.61
C TRP A 150 -5.94 5.24 13.82
N THR A 151 -6.89 4.86 14.68
CA THR A 151 -7.31 5.70 15.83
C THR A 151 -6.11 6.17 16.67
N TRP A 152 -5.13 5.31 16.94
CA TRP A 152 -3.96 5.70 17.72
C TRP A 152 -2.83 6.31 16.84
N TRP A 153 -2.43 5.64 15.75
CA TRP A 153 -1.34 6.09 14.87
C TRP A 153 -1.72 7.32 14.03
N GLY A 154 -2.97 7.41 13.61
CA GLY A 154 -3.50 8.50 12.79
C GLY A 154 -4.12 9.63 13.61
N ASP A 155 -4.16 9.54 14.95
CA ASP A 155 -4.87 10.50 15.83
C ASP A 155 -6.34 10.67 15.47
N VAL A 156 -6.97 9.62 14.93
CA VAL A 156 -8.37 9.64 14.48
C VAL A 156 -9.31 9.41 15.64
N VAL A 157 -9.96 10.47 16.07
CA VAL A 157 -10.94 10.43 17.16
C VAL A 157 -12.30 9.99 16.63
N PRO A 158 -12.86 8.84 17.09
CA PRO A 158 -14.13 8.35 16.60
C PRO A 158 -15.29 9.27 17.00
N GLU A 159 -16.35 9.25 16.20
CA GLU A 159 -17.58 9.97 16.51
C GLU A 159 -18.30 9.35 17.71
N LYS A 160 -18.79 10.21 18.64
CA LYS A 160 -19.58 9.77 19.79
C LYS A 160 -20.94 9.22 19.33
N ARG A 161 -21.33 8.06 19.84
CA ARG A 161 -22.60 7.40 19.53
C ARG A 161 -23.41 7.12 20.78
N LYS A 162 -24.70 7.45 20.72
CA LYS A 162 -25.65 7.18 21.81
C LYS A 162 -26.31 5.80 21.69
N ARG A 163 -26.17 5.14 20.55
CA ARG A 163 -26.76 3.84 20.28
C ARG A 163 -25.90 3.05 19.30
N LEU A 164 -25.69 1.76 19.58
CA LEU A 164 -25.06 0.81 18.70
C LEU A 164 -25.99 -0.40 18.53
N GLU A 165 -26.31 -0.71 17.28
CA GLU A 165 -27.21 -1.80 16.94
C GLU A 165 -26.82 -2.47 15.62
N THR A 166 -27.26 -3.70 15.47
CA THR A 166 -26.99 -4.53 14.29
C THR A 166 -28.27 -5.25 13.89
N PRO A 167 -28.66 -5.32 12.61
CA PRO A 167 -29.82 -6.08 12.17
C PRO A 167 -29.78 -7.54 12.66
N ASP A 168 -30.90 -8.09 13.08
CA ASP A 168 -31.00 -9.46 13.59
C ASP A 168 -30.71 -10.52 12.52
N THR A 169 -30.74 -10.14 11.24
CA THR A 169 -30.36 -10.94 10.07
C THR A 169 -28.89 -10.86 9.74
N PHE A 170 -28.10 -10.02 10.44
CA PHE A 170 -26.69 -9.79 10.12
C PHE A 170 -25.86 -11.06 10.29
N THR A 171 -25.04 -11.34 9.28
CA THR A 171 -24.04 -12.40 9.32
C THR A 171 -22.88 -12.09 8.39
N THR A 172 -21.67 -12.36 8.83
CA THR A 172 -20.46 -12.27 8.02
C THR A 172 -19.49 -13.41 8.37
N LEU A 173 -18.80 -13.91 7.36
CA LEU A 173 -17.65 -14.80 7.50
C LEU A 173 -16.51 -14.12 6.74
N GLN A 174 -15.43 -13.81 7.45
CA GLN A 174 -14.24 -13.23 6.85
C GLN A 174 -13.04 -14.17 7.01
N GLN A 175 -12.23 -14.24 5.98
CA GLN A 175 -10.98 -15.02 5.96
C GLN A 175 -9.97 -14.36 5.03
N PRO A 176 -8.67 -14.51 5.26
CA PRO A 176 -7.65 -13.86 4.43
C PRO A 176 -7.54 -14.49 3.04
N SER A 177 -7.27 -13.65 2.03
CA SER A 177 -6.89 -14.05 0.67
C SER A 177 -5.41 -14.43 0.58
N VAL A 178 -4.57 -13.88 1.46
CA VAL A 178 -3.14 -14.18 1.59
C VAL A 178 -2.87 -14.68 3.01
N GLU A 179 -2.20 -15.83 3.13
CA GLU A 179 -2.04 -16.51 4.42
C GLU A 179 -1.18 -15.72 5.41
N TYR A 180 0.01 -15.27 5.01
CA TYR A 180 0.91 -14.44 5.80
C TYR A 180 0.96 -13.04 5.19
N ARG A 181 0.71 -12.02 5.99
CA ARG A 181 0.58 -10.64 5.54
C ARG A 181 1.04 -9.68 6.62
N GLY A 182 1.87 -8.74 6.24
CA GLY A 182 2.46 -7.86 7.24
C GLY A 182 3.40 -6.81 6.66
N ILE A 183 4.28 -6.33 7.53
CA ILE A 183 5.20 -5.25 7.21
C ILE A 183 6.63 -5.62 7.59
N PHE A 184 7.57 -4.98 6.93
CA PHE A 184 8.96 -4.89 7.35
C PHE A 184 9.21 -3.45 7.80
N LEU A 185 9.53 -3.27 9.09
CA LEU A 185 10.03 -2.00 9.60
C LEU A 185 11.49 -1.86 9.16
N ASN A 186 11.70 -1.05 8.15
CA ASN A 186 13.01 -0.87 7.53
C ASN A 186 13.28 0.61 7.31
N ASP A 187 14.55 1.02 7.27
CA ASP A 187 14.95 2.42 7.12
C ASP A 187 14.44 3.33 8.26
N GLU A 188 14.35 2.78 9.47
CA GLU A 188 13.79 3.40 10.67
C GLU A 188 14.62 4.57 11.22
N ASP A 189 15.80 4.83 10.69
CA ASP A 189 16.82 5.76 11.19
C ASP A 189 16.36 7.21 11.27
N TRP A 190 15.44 7.61 10.40
CA TRP A 190 15.03 9.02 10.26
C TRP A 190 13.60 9.33 10.71
N SER A 191 12.90 8.34 11.27
CA SER A 191 11.57 8.54 11.83
C SER A 191 11.32 7.69 13.06
N LEU A 192 11.03 6.40 12.93
CA LEU A 192 10.54 5.53 13.99
C LEU A 192 11.57 5.39 15.14
N ARG A 193 12.85 5.23 14.85
CA ARG A 193 13.91 5.11 15.85
C ARG A 193 14.12 6.41 16.64
N PRO A 194 14.30 7.59 16.04
CA PRO A 194 14.39 8.85 16.78
C PRO A 194 13.15 9.15 17.63
N TRP A 195 11.96 8.86 17.12
CA TRP A 195 10.71 9.01 17.85
C TRP A 195 10.62 8.07 19.04
N SER A 196 11.04 6.83 18.89
CA SER A 196 11.05 5.80 19.95
C SER A 196 12.18 5.99 20.99
N GLY A 197 12.84 7.16 21.03
CA GLY A 197 13.89 7.46 22.02
C GLY A 197 15.30 7.00 21.61
N GLY A 198 15.52 6.70 20.34
CA GLY A 198 16.81 6.30 19.78
C GLY A 198 17.02 4.80 19.61
N ASP A 199 16.02 3.98 19.99
CA ASP A 199 15.99 2.54 19.77
C ASP A 199 14.54 2.06 19.68
N ILE A 200 14.28 0.92 19.01
CA ILE A 200 12.93 0.36 18.91
C ILE A 200 12.65 -0.53 20.10
N THR A 201 11.74 -0.10 20.99
CA THR A 201 11.45 -0.80 22.25
C THR A 201 10.29 -1.78 22.14
N ALA A 202 10.10 -2.61 23.18
CA ALA A 202 8.94 -3.51 23.25
C ALA A 202 7.62 -2.73 23.27
N GLU A 203 7.58 -1.54 23.87
CA GLU A 203 6.42 -0.65 23.90
C GLU A 203 6.12 -0.09 22.52
N THR A 204 7.15 0.22 21.73
CA THR A 204 7.00 0.62 20.31
C THR A 204 6.41 -0.54 19.50
N TYR A 205 6.96 -1.76 19.66
CA TYR A 205 6.41 -2.96 19.00
C TYR A 205 4.97 -3.26 19.47
N GLU A 206 4.62 -3.02 20.73
CA GLU A 206 3.22 -3.16 21.18
C GLU A 206 2.28 -2.28 20.34
N LYS A 207 2.64 -1.01 20.12
CA LYS A 207 1.83 -0.10 19.28
C LYS A 207 1.78 -0.51 17.80
N VAL A 208 2.87 -1.05 17.28
CA VAL A 208 2.89 -1.62 15.93
C VAL A 208 1.99 -2.87 15.85
N PHE A 209 2.06 -3.77 16.82
CA PHE A 209 1.25 -4.99 16.83
C PHE A 209 -0.24 -4.70 17.04
N GLU A 210 -0.61 -3.70 17.87
CA GLU A 210 -1.99 -3.21 17.97
C GLU A 210 -2.51 -2.74 16.61
N LEU A 211 -1.70 -1.99 15.85
CA LEU A 211 -2.06 -1.55 14.49
C LEU A 211 -2.20 -2.75 13.53
N LEU A 212 -1.24 -3.68 13.53
CA LEU A 212 -1.28 -4.87 12.68
C LEU A 212 -2.53 -5.72 12.95
N LEU A 213 -2.92 -5.93 14.21
CA LEU A 213 -4.18 -6.60 14.55
C LEU A 213 -5.39 -5.85 13.97
N ARG A 214 -5.44 -4.52 14.10
CA ARG A 214 -6.53 -3.71 13.55
C ARG A 214 -6.60 -3.78 12.02
N LEU A 215 -5.47 -3.90 11.35
CA LEU A 215 -5.35 -4.07 9.91
C LEU A 215 -5.43 -5.54 9.47
N ARG A 216 -5.66 -6.46 10.40
CA ARG A 216 -5.76 -7.91 10.16
C ARG A 216 -4.50 -8.52 9.56
N ALA A 217 -3.35 -7.94 9.84
CA ALA A 217 -2.04 -8.49 9.53
C ALA A 217 -1.58 -9.43 10.65
N ASN A 218 -0.72 -10.39 10.30
CA ASN A 218 -0.22 -11.42 11.20
C ASN A 218 1.31 -11.58 11.20
N THR A 219 2.04 -10.80 10.41
CA THR A 219 3.48 -10.96 10.21
C THR A 219 4.22 -9.64 10.41
N ILE A 220 5.39 -9.70 11.03
CA ILE A 220 6.34 -8.59 11.18
C ILE A 220 7.74 -9.04 10.81
N TRP A 221 8.44 -8.25 10.02
CA TRP A 221 9.89 -8.25 9.94
C TRP A 221 10.39 -7.05 10.76
N PRO A 222 11.15 -7.29 11.83
CA PRO A 222 11.59 -6.24 12.73
C PRO A 222 12.62 -5.29 12.11
N ALA A 223 12.77 -4.12 12.71
CA ALA A 223 13.82 -3.15 12.42
C ALA A 223 15.22 -3.78 12.58
N MET A 224 16.14 -3.45 11.66
CA MET A 224 17.42 -4.15 11.55
C MET A 224 18.65 -3.27 11.34
N HIS A 225 18.51 -1.97 11.16
CA HIS A 225 19.62 -1.10 10.83
C HIS A 225 20.63 -0.96 11.97
N GLU A 226 21.85 -0.61 11.61
CA GLU A 226 22.92 -0.31 12.57
C GLU A 226 22.47 0.79 13.55
N GLY A 227 22.68 0.55 14.85
CA GLY A 227 22.22 1.44 15.92
C GLY A 227 20.80 1.12 16.45
N THR A 228 20.08 0.18 15.85
CA THR A 228 18.88 -0.44 16.42
C THR A 228 19.26 -1.76 17.08
N THR A 229 18.87 -1.96 18.34
CA THR A 229 19.12 -3.23 19.04
C THR A 229 18.35 -4.36 18.35
N PRO A 230 18.99 -5.50 17.98
CA PRO A 230 18.33 -6.63 17.38
C PRO A 230 17.08 -7.08 18.15
N PHE A 231 15.99 -7.38 17.45
CA PHE A 231 14.69 -7.72 18.04
C PHE A 231 14.77 -8.80 19.14
N PHE A 232 15.52 -9.88 18.90
CA PHE A 232 15.64 -10.99 19.83
C PHE A 232 16.61 -10.71 20.99
N GLN A 233 17.42 -9.67 20.91
CA GLN A 233 18.27 -9.18 22.02
C GLN A 233 17.56 -8.12 22.86
N LYS A 234 16.50 -7.48 22.33
CA LYS A 234 15.74 -6.46 23.03
C LYS A 234 14.76 -7.10 24.00
N LYS A 235 14.92 -6.77 25.29
CA LYS A 235 14.07 -7.30 26.37
C LYS A 235 12.58 -7.00 26.09
N GLY A 236 11.75 -8.03 26.18
CA GLY A 236 10.29 -7.94 26.06
C GLY A 236 9.75 -8.06 24.63
N CYS A 237 10.59 -7.92 23.58
CA CYS A 237 10.09 -7.96 22.21
C CYS A 237 9.57 -9.36 21.81
N LYS A 238 10.30 -10.42 22.16
CA LYS A 238 9.89 -11.82 21.93
C LYS A 238 8.57 -12.14 22.63
N GLU A 239 8.45 -11.77 23.90
CA GLU A 239 7.23 -11.94 24.71
C GLU A 239 6.05 -11.14 24.12
N MET A 240 6.33 -9.95 23.60
CA MET A 240 5.33 -9.13 22.94
C MET A 240 4.80 -9.81 21.66
N ALA A 241 5.68 -10.34 20.79
CA ALA A 241 5.28 -11.08 19.60
C ALA A 241 4.41 -12.31 19.94
N ARG A 242 4.76 -13.04 21.00
CA ARG A 242 3.94 -14.17 21.49
C ARG A 242 2.58 -13.73 21.98
N ARG A 243 2.51 -12.65 22.77
CA ARG A 243 1.24 -12.11 23.30
C ARG A 243 0.27 -11.73 22.19
N PHE A 244 0.78 -11.22 21.07
CA PHE A 244 -0.01 -10.83 19.91
C PHE A 244 -0.14 -11.94 18.85
N GLU A 245 0.44 -13.11 19.09
CA GLU A 245 0.50 -14.24 18.16
C GLU A 245 1.02 -13.83 16.77
N MET A 246 1.98 -12.89 16.71
CA MET A 246 2.60 -12.43 15.46
C MET A 246 3.64 -13.42 14.97
N TYR A 247 3.62 -13.69 13.67
CA TYR A 247 4.73 -14.35 12.99
C TYR A 247 5.88 -13.36 12.86
N VAL A 248 7.04 -13.72 13.43
CA VAL A 248 8.27 -12.94 13.26
C VAL A 248 9.05 -13.56 12.11
N GLY A 249 9.34 -12.76 11.09
CA GLY A 249 10.20 -13.12 9.97
C GLY A 249 11.42 -12.22 9.91
N SER A 250 12.20 -12.34 8.84
CA SER A 250 13.35 -11.47 8.58
C SER A 250 13.60 -11.30 7.10
N SER A 251 14.35 -10.26 6.74
CA SER A 251 14.68 -9.93 5.37
C SER A 251 15.68 -10.92 4.74
N HIS A 252 15.93 -10.74 3.44
CA HIS A 252 16.95 -11.48 2.68
C HIS A 252 18.38 -11.31 3.23
N CYS A 253 18.66 -10.24 3.98
CA CYS A 253 19.95 -9.98 4.63
C CYS A 253 20.13 -10.72 5.96
N GLU A 254 19.04 -11.23 6.53
CA GLU A 254 18.97 -11.75 7.90
C GLU A 254 18.50 -13.21 7.93
N PRO A 255 19.25 -14.13 7.32
CA PRO A 255 18.86 -15.53 7.28
C PRO A 255 18.69 -16.11 8.68
N MET A 256 17.73 -17.01 8.82
CA MET A 256 17.45 -17.74 10.07
C MET A 256 17.11 -16.82 11.25
N LEU A 257 16.43 -15.67 10.99
CA LEU A 257 16.03 -14.67 11.98
C LEU A 257 17.22 -14.03 12.73
N ARG A 258 18.39 -13.95 12.08
CA ARG A 258 19.59 -13.36 12.65
C ARG A 258 19.83 -11.96 12.10
N ASN A 259 19.87 -10.96 12.94
CA ASN A 259 20.39 -9.64 12.59
C ASN A 259 21.91 -9.69 12.59
N ASN A 260 22.51 -9.98 11.42
CA ASN A 260 23.94 -10.18 11.34
C ASN A 260 24.75 -8.95 11.72
N VAL A 261 24.25 -7.74 11.45
CA VAL A 261 24.90 -6.45 11.76
C VAL A 261 25.07 -6.28 13.27
N GLY A 262 24.04 -6.60 14.04
CA GLY A 262 24.04 -6.42 15.50
C GLY A 262 24.45 -7.66 16.30
N GLU A 263 24.45 -8.85 15.68
CA GLU A 263 24.65 -10.11 16.39
C GLU A 263 25.95 -10.84 16.05
N TRP A 264 26.52 -10.66 14.84
CA TRP A 264 27.75 -11.33 14.45
C TRP A 264 28.98 -10.54 14.88
N ASP A 265 29.69 -11.03 15.89
CA ASP A 265 30.95 -10.46 16.34
C ASP A 265 32.13 -11.17 15.67
N GLU A 266 32.72 -10.57 14.65
CA GLU A 266 33.82 -11.14 13.90
C GLU A 266 35.08 -11.45 14.77
N LYS A 267 35.34 -10.66 15.81
CA LYS A 267 36.45 -10.90 16.72
C LYS A 267 36.30 -12.20 17.52
N ARG A 268 35.06 -12.56 17.83
CA ARG A 268 34.71 -13.77 18.61
C ARG A 268 34.39 -14.95 17.71
N LEU A 269 33.68 -14.73 16.61
CA LEU A 269 33.13 -15.78 15.76
C LEU A 269 33.96 -16.03 14.49
N GLY A 270 34.89 -15.12 14.13
CA GLY A 270 35.62 -15.14 12.85
C GLY A 270 34.76 -14.60 11.69
N ASP A 271 35.25 -14.74 10.46
CA ASP A 271 34.59 -14.24 9.26
C ASP A 271 33.20 -14.84 9.08
N TYR A 272 32.22 -14.05 8.66
CA TYR A 272 30.89 -14.53 8.28
C TYR A 272 30.93 -15.18 6.89
N ASN A 273 31.65 -16.30 6.81
CA ASN A 273 31.98 -16.97 5.57
C ASN A 273 31.70 -18.49 5.67
N PHE A 274 30.72 -18.98 4.90
CA PHE A 274 30.28 -20.36 4.94
C PHE A 274 31.34 -21.36 4.45
N PHE A 275 32.23 -20.94 3.55
CA PHE A 275 33.24 -21.84 2.99
C PHE A 275 34.43 -22.05 3.94
N THR A 276 34.83 -21.05 4.70
CA THR A 276 35.99 -21.06 5.57
C THR A 276 35.64 -21.20 7.05
N ASN A 277 34.44 -20.82 7.47
CA ASN A 277 33.97 -20.80 8.86
C ASN A 277 32.62 -21.53 9.08
N ARG A 278 32.39 -22.59 8.29
CA ARG A 278 31.11 -23.30 8.21
C ARG A 278 30.52 -23.67 9.58
N GLN A 279 31.32 -24.27 10.47
CA GLN A 279 30.80 -24.78 11.74
C GLN A 279 30.27 -23.68 12.65
N ARG A 280 30.90 -22.51 12.67
CA ARG A 280 30.45 -21.35 13.46
C ARG A 280 29.18 -20.79 12.90
N VAL A 281 29.08 -20.63 11.58
CA VAL A 281 27.91 -20.15 10.90
C VAL A 281 26.70 -21.06 11.15
N LEU A 282 26.88 -22.39 11.04
CA LEU A 282 25.82 -23.37 11.34
C LEU A 282 25.36 -23.30 12.81
N SER A 283 26.31 -23.23 13.77
CA SER A 283 25.98 -23.10 15.19
C SER A 283 25.22 -21.81 15.49
N TYR A 284 25.62 -20.72 14.88
CA TYR A 284 24.96 -19.41 15.01
C TYR A 284 23.48 -19.46 14.57
N TRP A 285 23.17 -20.10 13.44
CA TRP A 285 21.80 -20.29 13.00
C TRP A 285 21.03 -21.28 13.90
N GLN A 286 21.64 -22.39 14.31
CA GLN A 286 20.98 -23.39 15.17
C GLN A 286 20.56 -22.77 16.52
N GLU A 287 21.43 -21.97 17.16
CA GLU A 287 21.12 -21.28 18.41
C GLU A 287 19.85 -20.42 18.29
N ARG A 288 19.60 -19.74 17.13
CA ARG A 288 18.38 -18.96 16.91
C ARG A 288 17.16 -19.87 16.72
N VAL A 289 17.30 -20.95 15.97
CA VAL A 289 16.21 -21.94 15.80
C VAL A 289 15.77 -22.50 17.16
N ASP A 290 16.73 -22.84 18.02
CA ASP A 290 16.45 -23.34 19.36
C ASP A 290 15.75 -22.28 20.24
N ASP A 291 16.21 -21.03 20.21
CA ASP A 291 15.63 -19.90 20.95
C ASP A 291 14.19 -19.54 20.50
N THR A 292 13.85 -19.74 19.24
CA THR A 292 12.55 -19.36 18.66
C THR A 292 11.58 -20.54 18.46
N SER A 293 11.93 -21.73 18.96
CA SER A 293 11.16 -22.97 18.80
C SER A 293 9.73 -22.94 19.40
N ASP A 294 9.46 -22.00 20.29
CA ASP A 294 8.22 -21.85 21.07
C ASP A 294 7.35 -20.67 20.63
N MET A 295 7.62 -20.08 19.46
CA MET A 295 6.87 -18.93 18.93
C MET A 295 6.50 -19.10 17.45
N HIS A 296 5.62 -18.22 16.95
CA HIS A 296 5.32 -18.13 15.53
C HIS A 296 6.49 -17.47 14.81
N ALA A 297 7.12 -18.18 13.88
CA ALA A 297 8.26 -17.69 13.10
C ALA A 297 8.16 -18.10 11.64
N ILE A 298 8.70 -17.26 10.73
CA ILE A 298 8.93 -17.55 9.32
C ILE A 298 10.42 -17.39 9.05
N TYR A 299 11.12 -18.48 8.78
CA TYR A 299 12.57 -18.43 8.63
C TYR A 299 12.98 -18.12 7.20
N THR A 300 13.76 -17.05 7.04
CA THR A 300 14.39 -16.74 5.76
C THR A 300 15.59 -17.62 5.54
N LEU A 301 15.63 -18.32 4.40
CA LEU A 301 16.72 -19.18 3.98
C LEU A 301 17.62 -18.46 2.98
N GLY A 302 18.88 -18.88 2.94
CA GLY A 302 19.91 -18.29 2.11
C GLY A 302 21.03 -17.68 2.94
N MET A 303 21.93 -16.98 2.26
CA MET A 303 23.03 -16.24 2.90
C MET A 303 23.49 -15.11 2.00
N ARG A 304 23.74 -13.97 2.59
CA ARG A 304 24.44 -12.83 1.99
C ARG A 304 25.63 -12.45 2.89
N GLY A 305 26.26 -11.29 2.65
CA GLY A 305 27.23 -10.74 3.59
C GLY A 305 26.57 -10.26 4.90
N ILE A 306 27.35 -9.73 5.82
CA ILE A 306 26.84 -9.21 7.11
C ILE A 306 25.78 -8.12 6.89
N HIS A 307 26.02 -7.23 5.93
CA HIS A 307 25.02 -6.27 5.41
C HIS A 307 24.40 -6.77 4.10
N ASP A 308 23.75 -5.89 3.35
CA ASP A 308 23.15 -6.15 2.02
C ASP A 308 24.23 -6.37 0.92
N GLY A 309 25.34 -7.03 1.26
CA GLY A 309 26.45 -7.40 0.37
C GLY A 309 26.32 -8.82 -0.20
N ALA A 310 27.16 -9.14 -1.18
CA ALA A 310 27.21 -10.49 -1.75
C ALA A 310 27.76 -11.52 -0.75
N MET A 311 27.39 -12.78 -0.92
CA MET A 311 27.91 -13.92 -0.16
C MET A 311 29.44 -14.01 -0.26
N GLU A 312 30.13 -14.00 0.88
CA GLU A 312 31.59 -14.04 0.93
C GLU A 312 32.14 -15.42 0.57
N GLY A 313 33.34 -15.43 -0.04
CA GLY A 313 34.11 -16.63 -0.37
C GLY A 313 33.77 -17.26 -1.72
N ALA A 314 32.63 -16.93 -2.35
CA ALA A 314 32.26 -17.39 -3.69
C ALA A 314 32.75 -16.39 -4.76
N LYS A 315 33.63 -16.82 -5.65
CA LYS A 315 34.24 -15.95 -6.67
C LYS A 315 33.58 -16.10 -8.05
N THR A 316 33.06 -17.28 -8.38
CA THR A 316 32.38 -17.54 -9.66
C THR A 316 30.88 -17.77 -9.46
N THR A 317 30.11 -17.65 -10.53
CA THR A 317 28.66 -17.91 -10.52
C THR A 317 28.36 -19.35 -10.06
N GLU A 318 29.12 -20.31 -10.56
CA GLU A 318 28.96 -21.73 -10.16
C GLU A 318 29.22 -21.93 -8.66
N GLN A 319 30.22 -21.27 -8.09
CA GLN A 319 30.49 -21.31 -6.64
C GLN A 319 29.35 -20.67 -5.85
N LYS A 320 28.76 -19.57 -6.34
CA LYS A 320 27.59 -18.93 -5.71
C LYS A 320 26.37 -19.84 -5.73
N VAL A 321 26.07 -20.46 -6.87
CA VAL A 321 24.95 -21.41 -7.02
C VAL A 321 25.13 -22.62 -6.10
N GLN A 322 26.30 -23.24 -6.10
CA GLN A 322 26.59 -24.40 -5.26
C GLN A 322 26.57 -24.05 -3.76
N GLY A 323 27.21 -22.94 -3.39
CA GLY A 323 27.27 -22.48 -2.01
C GLY A 323 25.89 -22.13 -1.47
N LEU A 324 25.09 -21.39 -2.23
CA LEU A 324 23.74 -21.00 -1.82
C LEU A 324 22.81 -22.23 -1.73
N THR A 325 22.90 -23.16 -2.68
CA THR A 325 22.15 -24.44 -2.63
C THR A 325 22.51 -25.24 -1.37
N GLU A 326 23.78 -25.29 -1.01
CA GLU A 326 24.24 -26.02 0.19
C GLU A 326 23.78 -25.32 1.49
N VAL A 327 23.87 -24.00 1.56
CA VAL A 327 23.35 -23.18 2.68
C VAL A 327 21.87 -23.46 2.90
N ILE A 328 21.05 -23.32 1.85
CA ILE A 328 19.60 -23.55 1.92
C ILE A 328 19.31 -24.97 2.40
N ARG A 329 20.02 -25.97 1.90
CA ARG A 329 19.86 -27.37 2.31
C ARG A 329 20.17 -27.58 3.80
N GLU A 330 21.23 -27.00 4.34
CA GLU A 330 21.57 -27.13 5.76
C GLU A 330 20.58 -26.40 6.67
N GLN A 331 20.14 -25.20 6.28
CA GLN A 331 19.12 -24.46 7.00
C GLN A 331 17.78 -25.21 7.00
N HIS A 332 17.32 -25.70 5.86
CA HIS A 332 16.10 -26.50 5.74
C HIS A 332 16.16 -27.77 6.60
N LYS A 333 17.33 -28.43 6.68
CA LYS A 333 17.54 -29.57 7.55
C LYS A 333 17.41 -29.24 9.05
N MET A 334 17.83 -28.03 9.48
CA MET A 334 17.64 -27.58 10.86
C MET A 334 16.13 -27.44 11.17
N LEU A 335 15.36 -26.85 10.26
CA LEU A 335 13.91 -26.67 10.42
C LEU A 335 13.15 -28.00 10.35
N SER A 336 13.58 -28.94 9.52
CA SER A 336 12.99 -30.29 9.47
C SER A 336 13.16 -31.03 10.79
N LYS A 337 14.28 -30.86 11.49
CA LYS A 337 14.48 -31.41 12.84
C LYS A 337 13.57 -30.76 13.88
N LEU A 338 13.39 -29.46 13.81
CA LEU A 338 12.44 -28.72 14.66
C LEU A 338 11.00 -29.22 14.44
N ASN A 339 10.59 -29.41 13.18
CA ASN A 339 9.28 -29.98 12.83
C ASN A 339 9.08 -31.38 13.45
N ALA A 340 10.09 -32.24 13.38
CA ALA A 340 10.04 -33.59 13.96
C ALA A 340 9.95 -33.58 15.50
N GLN A 341 10.59 -32.64 16.18
CA GLN A 341 10.54 -32.47 17.63
C GLN A 341 9.19 -31.90 18.11
N THR A 342 8.62 -30.98 17.37
CA THR A 342 7.36 -30.31 17.69
C THR A 342 6.13 -31.13 17.29
N ASN A 343 6.29 -32.11 16.39
CA ASN A 343 5.28 -33.10 15.96
C ASN A 343 5.76 -34.52 16.31
N PRO A 344 5.85 -34.91 17.59
CA PRO A 344 6.08 -36.32 17.90
C PRO A 344 4.88 -37.07 17.32
N THR A 345 5.14 -38.04 16.44
CA THR A 345 4.18 -39.03 15.99
C THR A 345 3.64 -39.76 17.24
N GLU A 346 2.61 -39.27 17.88
CA GLU A 346 1.83 -39.99 18.85
C GLU A 346 1.15 -41.16 18.13
N HIS A 347 1.81 -42.30 18.09
CA HIS A 347 1.16 -43.57 17.91
C HIS A 347 0.20 -43.75 19.09
N GLY A 348 -1.09 -43.45 18.81
CA GLY A 348 -2.20 -43.89 19.59
C GLY A 348 -2.53 -43.15 20.86
N LYS A 349 -3.19 -42.02 20.76
CA LYS A 349 -4.28 -41.61 21.66
C LYS A 349 -5.29 -40.74 20.91
N LYS A 350 -6.30 -41.38 20.33
CA LYS A 350 -7.56 -40.73 19.97
C LYS A 350 -8.23 -40.21 21.25
N LYS A 351 -8.02 -38.98 21.66
CA LYS A 351 -8.91 -38.29 22.60
C LYS A 351 -10.18 -37.93 21.85
N ALA A 352 -11.23 -38.73 22.14
CA ALA A 352 -12.64 -38.45 21.96
C ALA A 352 -12.99 -37.46 20.81
N GLY A 353 -12.94 -37.91 19.54
CA GLY A 353 -13.69 -37.26 18.44
C GLY A 353 -13.19 -35.91 17.92
N LYS A 354 -12.08 -35.37 18.43
CA LYS A 354 -11.37 -34.24 17.85
C LYS A 354 -10.16 -34.74 17.08
N GLU A 355 -10.13 -34.65 15.77
CA GLU A 355 -8.88 -34.51 15.04
C GLU A 355 -8.31 -33.16 15.48
N LEU A 356 -7.29 -33.16 16.34
CA LEU A 356 -6.48 -31.97 16.59
C LEU A 356 -5.88 -31.59 15.25
N PRO A 357 -5.87 -30.29 14.89
CA PRO A 357 -5.17 -29.84 13.69
C PRO A 357 -3.74 -30.35 13.80
N THR A 358 -3.28 -31.02 12.74
CA THR A 358 -1.86 -31.40 12.58
C THR A 358 -1.07 -30.12 12.74
N LYS A 359 -0.13 -30.08 13.68
CA LYS A 359 0.75 -28.94 13.90
C LYS A 359 1.40 -28.62 12.56
N THR A 360 1.16 -27.41 12.06
CA THR A 360 1.66 -26.96 10.75
C THR A 360 3.17 -26.98 10.73
N GLU A 361 3.76 -27.39 9.62
CA GLU A 361 5.20 -27.26 9.35
C GLU A 361 5.67 -25.82 9.62
N VAL A 362 6.88 -25.65 10.13
CA VAL A 362 7.49 -24.35 10.37
C VAL A 362 7.72 -23.66 9.03
N PRO A 363 7.08 -22.53 8.74
CA PRO A 363 7.18 -21.90 7.43
C PRO A 363 8.58 -21.33 7.21
N SER A 364 9.08 -21.47 5.99
CA SER A 364 10.34 -20.88 5.54
C SER A 364 10.20 -20.24 4.17
N VAL A 365 11.06 -19.26 3.89
CA VAL A 365 11.01 -18.45 2.67
C VAL A 365 12.41 -18.24 2.10
N PHE A 366 12.55 -18.30 0.78
CA PHE A 366 13.73 -17.87 0.03
C PHE A 366 13.39 -16.64 -0.78
N ILE A 367 14.24 -15.60 -0.71
CA ILE A 367 13.99 -14.29 -1.30
C ILE A 367 15.08 -14.00 -2.34
N PRO A 368 14.85 -14.27 -3.64
CA PRO A 368 15.79 -13.97 -4.71
C PRO A 368 15.78 -12.47 -5.04
N TYR A 369 16.41 -11.65 -4.19
CA TYR A 369 16.44 -10.19 -4.29
C TYR A 369 17.72 -9.70 -4.96
N LYS A 370 17.60 -8.75 -5.89
CA LYS A 370 18.70 -8.14 -6.67
C LYS A 370 19.54 -9.23 -7.37
N GLU A 371 20.88 -9.23 -7.15
CA GLU A 371 21.81 -10.19 -7.75
C GLU A 371 21.55 -11.64 -7.36
N VAL A 372 20.79 -11.90 -6.29
CA VAL A 372 20.41 -13.26 -5.90
C VAL A 372 19.40 -13.85 -6.88
N LEU A 373 18.59 -13.00 -7.55
CA LEU A 373 17.70 -13.45 -8.61
C LEU A 373 18.49 -14.04 -9.79
N ASP A 374 19.53 -13.32 -10.24
CA ASP A 374 20.38 -13.81 -11.33
C ASP A 374 21.06 -15.17 -10.96
N ILE A 375 21.46 -15.30 -9.69
CA ILE A 375 22.08 -16.55 -9.19
C ILE A 375 21.02 -17.67 -9.11
N TYR A 376 19.80 -17.37 -8.67
CA TYR A 376 18.68 -18.31 -8.63
C TYR A 376 18.36 -18.87 -10.02
N GLU A 377 18.31 -18.01 -11.02
CA GLU A 377 18.06 -18.36 -12.40
C GLU A 377 19.16 -19.22 -13.05
N GLN A 378 20.37 -19.21 -12.46
CA GLN A 378 21.45 -20.11 -12.86
C GLN A 378 21.34 -21.51 -12.21
N GLY A 379 20.26 -21.81 -11.49
CA GLY A 379 19.93 -23.16 -11.04
C GLY A 379 20.16 -23.45 -9.56
N VAL A 380 19.99 -22.47 -8.68
CA VAL A 380 19.95 -22.72 -7.23
C VAL A 380 18.79 -23.65 -6.89
N SER A 381 19.11 -24.74 -6.18
CA SER A 381 18.10 -25.71 -5.73
C SER A 381 17.45 -25.26 -4.42
N VAL A 382 16.14 -25.02 -4.46
CA VAL A 382 15.32 -24.65 -3.29
C VAL A 382 14.29 -25.77 -3.06
N PRO A 383 14.19 -26.36 -1.85
CA PRO A 383 13.18 -27.39 -1.53
C PRO A 383 11.76 -26.93 -1.84
N ASP A 384 10.89 -27.83 -2.30
CA ASP A 384 9.56 -27.51 -2.83
C ASP A 384 8.61 -26.91 -1.79
N ASP A 385 8.78 -27.25 -0.51
CA ASP A 385 8.03 -26.75 0.64
C ASP A 385 8.47 -25.37 1.14
N VAL A 386 9.58 -24.84 0.64
CA VAL A 386 10.06 -23.47 0.90
C VAL A 386 9.33 -22.47 0.01
N MET A 387 8.74 -21.43 0.59
CA MET A 387 8.13 -20.33 -0.17
C MET A 387 9.17 -19.61 -1.03
N LEU A 388 8.80 -19.22 -2.26
CA LEU A 388 9.56 -18.26 -3.06
C LEU A 388 8.95 -16.88 -2.91
N MET A 389 9.78 -15.85 -2.68
CA MET A 389 9.30 -14.49 -2.47
C MET A 389 9.89 -13.54 -3.51
N TRP A 390 9.07 -13.07 -4.42
CA TRP A 390 9.43 -12.18 -5.50
C TRP A 390 9.42 -10.73 -5.04
N CYS A 391 10.23 -9.89 -5.69
CA CYS A 391 10.46 -8.53 -5.25
C CYS A 391 10.18 -7.53 -6.37
N ASP A 392 9.86 -6.30 -5.99
CA ASP A 392 9.86 -5.17 -6.90
C ASP A 392 11.30 -4.62 -7.08
N ASP A 393 11.44 -3.66 -7.98
CA ASP A 393 12.70 -2.97 -8.26
C ASP A 393 13.05 -1.87 -7.24
N ASN A 394 12.38 -1.86 -6.10
CA ASN A 394 12.38 -0.88 -5.01
C ASN A 394 11.56 0.39 -5.29
N TYR A 395 10.97 0.53 -6.46
CA TYR A 395 10.13 1.68 -6.86
C TYR A 395 8.69 1.29 -7.16
N GLY A 396 8.32 0.06 -6.79
CA GLY A 396 6.97 -0.46 -6.92
C GLY A 396 6.69 -1.25 -8.19
N TYR A 397 7.66 -1.49 -9.06
CA TYR A 397 7.52 -2.30 -10.28
C TYR A 397 8.08 -3.69 -10.05
N LEU A 398 7.23 -4.72 -10.12
CA LEU A 398 7.64 -6.12 -9.88
C LEU A 398 8.60 -6.61 -10.97
N THR A 399 9.77 -7.11 -10.55
CA THR A 399 10.86 -7.50 -11.47
C THR A 399 10.63 -8.85 -12.11
N ARG A 400 9.96 -9.77 -11.42
CA ARG A 400 9.64 -11.13 -11.85
C ARG A 400 8.48 -11.69 -11.02
N LEU A 401 7.72 -12.59 -11.61
CA LEU A 401 6.64 -13.34 -10.96
C LEU A 401 6.82 -14.85 -11.21
N PRO A 402 6.16 -15.71 -10.42
CA PRO A 402 6.36 -17.15 -10.54
C PRO A 402 5.90 -17.68 -11.90
N ASP A 403 6.72 -18.53 -12.49
CA ASP A 403 6.38 -19.28 -13.69
C ASP A 403 5.39 -20.43 -13.39
N SER A 404 5.00 -21.19 -14.41
CA SER A 404 4.02 -22.28 -14.26
C SER A 404 4.50 -23.45 -13.40
N LEU A 405 5.82 -23.65 -13.24
CA LEU A 405 6.40 -24.68 -12.35
C LEU A 405 6.45 -24.15 -10.92
N GLU A 406 6.90 -22.93 -10.74
CA GLU A 406 7.00 -22.27 -9.44
C GLU A 406 5.62 -22.03 -8.79
N GLN A 407 4.57 -21.81 -9.60
CA GLN A 407 3.18 -21.71 -9.11
C GLN A 407 2.67 -23.02 -8.47
N ARG A 408 3.22 -24.19 -8.86
CA ARG A 408 2.79 -25.50 -8.36
C ARG A 408 3.54 -25.96 -7.12
N ARG A 409 4.53 -25.22 -6.65
CA ARG A 409 5.32 -25.55 -5.46
C ARG A 409 4.43 -25.62 -4.21
N SER A 410 4.64 -26.60 -3.34
CA SER A 410 3.87 -26.76 -2.10
C SER A 410 4.12 -25.62 -1.11
N GLY A 411 5.31 -25.02 -1.09
CA GLY A 411 5.65 -23.83 -0.31
C GLY A 411 4.90 -22.60 -0.75
N GLY A 412 4.50 -22.53 -2.04
CA GLY A 412 3.81 -21.38 -2.63
C GLY A 412 4.71 -20.18 -2.86
N ASN A 413 4.10 -19.03 -3.17
CA ASN A 413 4.79 -17.81 -3.58
C ASN A 413 4.32 -16.59 -2.79
N GLY A 414 5.22 -15.63 -2.60
CA GLY A 414 4.97 -14.37 -1.89
C GLY A 414 5.55 -13.16 -2.61
N ILE A 415 5.27 -11.97 -2.07
CA ILE A 415 5.77 -10.68 -2.55
C ILE A 415 6.39 -9.88 -1.42
N TYR A 416 7.57 -9.34 -1.69
CA TYR A 416 8.21 -8.28 -0.91
C TYR A 416 8.13 -6.99 -1.73
N TYR A 417 7.38 -5.99 -1.23
CA TYR A 417 7.00 -4.77 -1.96
C TYR A 417 7.42 -3.52 -1.19
N HIS A 418 7.99 -2.51 -1.89
CA HIS A 418 8.45 -1.29 -1.27
C HIS A 418 7.39 -0.18 -1.31
N LEU A 419 6.94 0.27 -0.13
CA LEU A 419 6.17 1.51 0.05
C LEU A 419 7.08 2.70 0.35
N SER A 420 8.30 2.45 0.77
CA SER A 420 9.40 3.39 0.94
C SER A 420 10.73 2.69 0.64
N TYR A 421 11.78 3.42 0.32
CA TYR A 421 13.07 2.85 0.00
C TYR A 421 14.23 3.79 0.34
N TRP A 422 15.27 3.22 0.92
CA TRP A 422 16.57 3.84 1.09
C TRP A 422 17.57 3.24 0.11
N GLY A 423 17.93 3.98 -0.96
CA GLY A 423 18.89 3.48 -1.91
C GLY A 423 18.99 4.26 -3.22
N ARG A 424 19.58 3.63 -4.23
CA ARG A 424 19.83 4.24 -5.54
C ARG A 424 18.71 3.95 -6.56
N PRO A 425 18.36 4.88 -7.44
CA PRO A 425 18.99 6.18 -7.70
C PRO A 425 18.69 7.27 -6.67
N HIS A 426 17.56 7.18 -5.94
CA HIS A 426 17.15 8.15 -4.93
C HIS A 426 16.27 7.53 -3.86
N ASP A 427 16.44 7.99 -2.61
CA ASP A 427 15.57 7.59 -1.50
C ASP A 427 14.18 8.24 -1.64
N TYR A 428 13.12 7.54 -1.18
CA TYR A 428 11.82 8.14 -0.92
C TYR A 428 11.30 7.64 0.43
N LEU A 429 11.56 8.46 1.48
CA LEU A 429 11.35 8.15 2.89
C LEU A 429 10.55 9.24 3.60
N TRP A 430 10.23 10.33 2.91
CA TRP A 430 9.64 11.50 3.56
C TRP A 430 8.11 11.53 3.47
N LEU A 431 7.58 11.43 2.26
CA LEU A 431 6.14 11.43 1.99
C LEU A 431 5.71 10.13 1.31
N ALA A 432 4.50 9.66 1.62
CA ALA A 432 3.94 8.47 0.97
C ALA A 432 3.31 8.83 -0.38
N THR A 433 4.14 8.87 -1.41
CA THR A 433 3.77 9.32 -2.77
C THR A 433 3.63 8.21 -3.80
N THR A 434 3.75 6.94 -3.42
CA THR A 434 3.46 5.81 -4.30
C THR A 434 1.99 5.85 -4.70
N GLN A 435 1.73 5.90 -6.02
CA GLN A 435 0.37 5.96 -6.54
C GLN A 435 -0.44 4.72 -6.13
N PRO A 436 -1.67 4.91 -5.64
CA PRO A 436 -2.55 3.80 -5.31
C PRO A 436 -2.81 2.86 -6.49
N GLY A 437 -2.91 3.40 -7.71
CA GLY A 437 -3.08 2.61 -8.93
C GLY A 437 -1.89 1.72 -9.25
N LEU A 438 -0.65 2.14 -8.96
CA LEU A 438 0.54 1.30 -9.12
C LEU A 438 0.51 0.12 -8.14
N LEU A 439 0.30 0.39 -6.86
CA LEU A 439 0.19 -0.65 -5.85
C LEU A 439 -0.92 -1.66 -6.19
N TYR A 440 -2.09 -1.16 -6.59
CA TYR A 440 -3.23 -1.97 -7.00
C TYR A 440 -2.92 -2.84 -8.21
N HIS A 441 -2.33 -2.29 -9.27
CA HIS A 441 -2.01 -2.99 -10.51
C HIS A 441 -0.98 -4.10 -10.27
N GLU A 442 0.12 -3.79 -9.64
CA GLU A 442 1.23 -4.72 -9.40
C GLU A 442 0.81 -5.86 -8.45
N MET A 443 0.13 -5.54 -7.35
CA MET A 443 -0.33 -6.56 -6.40
C MET A 443 -1.46 -7.43 -6.97
N SER A 444 -2.31 -6.86 -7.85
CA SER A 444 -3.32 -7.65 -8.57
C SER A 444 -2.68 -8.61 -9.56
N THR A 445 -1.69 -8.16 -10.30
CA THR A 445 -0.90 -9.00 -11.21
C THR A 445 -0.21 -10.14 -10.45
N ALA A 446 0.45 -9.83 -9.33
CA ALA A 446 1.11 -10.82 -8.48
C ALA A 446 0.14 -11.87 -7.93
N TYR A 447 -1.02 -11.44 -7.41
CA TYR A 447 -2.03 -12.34 -6.88
C TYR A 447 -2.56 -13.28 -7.96
N ASN A 448 -2.84 -12.77 -9.15
CA ASN A 448 -3.34 -13.55 -10.30
C ASN A 448 -2.28 -14.53 -10.83
N LYS A 449 -0.99 -14.22 -10.72
CA LYS A 449 0.15 -15.10 -11.03
C LYS A 449 0.49 -16.07 -9.89
N GLY A 450 -0.33 -16.17 -8.83
CA GLY A 450 -0.20 -17.17 -7.78
C GLY A 450 0.66 -16.77 -6.57
N ALA A 451 1.10 -15.54 -6.46
CA ALA A 451 1.80 -15.04 -5.27
C ALA A 451 0.79 -14.74 -4.14
N ARG A 452 0.34 -15.77 -3.43
CA ARG A 452 -0.77 -15.70 -2.44
C ARG A 452 -0.40 -16.20 -1.05
N ARG A 453 0.87 -16.56 -0.84
CA ARG A 453 1.28 -17.18 0.42
C ARG A 453 1.77 -16.18 1.46
N LEU A 454 2.62 -15.22 1.08
CA LEU A 454 3.23 -14.22 1.97
C LEU A 454 3.35 -12.88 1.28
N TRP A 455 2.76 -11.83 1.87
CA TRP A 455 2.91 -10.45 1.42
C TRP A 455 3.53 -9.59 2.51
N ILE A 456 4.65 -8.94 2.21
CA ILE A 456 5.35 -8.04 3.12
C ILE A 456 5.56 -6.68 2.45
N ALA A 457 5.07 -5.62 3.09
CA ALA A 457 5.34 -4.24 2.68
C ALA A 457 6.55 -3.69 3.45
N ASN A 458 7.58 -3.27 2.72
CA ASN A 458 8.68 -2.49 3.28
C ASN A 458 8.19 -1.07 3.60
N VAL A 459 8.36 -0.63 4.83
CA VAL A 459 7.90 0.68 5.29
C VAL A 459 8.79 1.21 6.41
N HIS A 460 9.27 2.45 6.26
CA HIS A 460 10.09 3.09 7.29
C HIS A 460 9.24 3.62 8.46
N ASP A 461 8.03 4.09 8.16
CA ASP A 461 7.10 4.66 9.14
C ASP A 461 5.64 4.32 8.79
N PRO A 462 4.97 3.50 9.62
CA PRO A 462 3.58 3.14 9.39
C PRO A 462 2.62 4.34 9.36
N LYS A 463 2.88 5.42 10.14
CA LYS A 463 2.00 6.60 10.20
C LYS A 463 1.99 7.36 8.88
N VAL A 464 3.15 7.54 8.27
CA VAL A 464 3.28 8.24 6.97
C VAL A 464 2.62 7.45 5.86
N ALA A 465 2.82 6.12 5.84
CA ALA A 465 2.29 5.22 4.81
C ALA A 465 0.86 4.71 5.10
N ALA A 466 0.08 5.40 5.92
CA ALA A 466 -1.18 4.90 6.47
C ALA A 466 -2.17 4.41 5.39
N TYR A 467 -2.36 5.18 4.32
CA TYR A 467 -3.29 4.79 3.25
C TYR A 467 -2.75 3.63 2.42
N GLN A 468 -1.49 3.68 1.99
CA GLN A 468 -0.88 2.60 1.19
C GLN A 468 -0.84 1.27 1.96
N LEU A 469 -0.54 1.31 3.26
CA LEU A 469 -0.61 0.12 4.12
C LEU A 469 -2.04 -0.42 4.25
N SER A 470 -3.04 0.47 4.37
CA SER A 470 -4.44 0.05 4.40
C SER A 470 -4.83 -0.66 3.11
N LEU A 471 -4.50 -0.08 1.95
CA LEU A 471 -4.78 -0.69 0.65
C LEU A 471 -4.09 -2.05 0.49
N PHE A 472 -2.78 -2.12 0.78
CA PHE A 472 -1.99 -3.35 0.67
C PHE A 472 -2.55 -4.48 1.54
N LEU A 473 -2.85 -4.18 2.81
CA LEU A 473 -3.34 -5.19 3.75
C LEU A 473 -4.81 -5.53 3.54
N ASP A 474 -5.65 -4.60 3.10
CA ASP A 474 -7.04 -4.89 2.73
C ASP A 474 -7.12 -5.75 1.45
N MET A 475 -6.24 -5.54 0.46
CA MET A 475 -6.08 -6.46 -0.69
C MET A 475 -5.63 -7.85 -0.23
N ALA A 476 -4.66 -7.95 0.68
CA ALA A 476 -4.20 -9.22 1.22
C ALA A 476 -5.27 -9.93 2.06
N TRP A 477 -6.17 -9.18 2.70
CA TRP A 477 -7.27 -9.73 3.49
C TRP A 477 -8.45 -10.21 2.63
N ASP A 478 -8.96 -9.36 1.74
CA ASP A 478 -10.11 -9.67 0.90
C ASP A 478 -9.89 -9.12 -0.51
N PHE A 479 -9.08 -9.85 -1.27
CA PHE A 479 -8.67 -9.47 -2.61
C PHE A 479 -9.86 -9.23 -3.53
N ASP A 480 -10.81 -10.15 -3.53
CA ASP A 480 -11.98 -10.08 -4.38
C ASP A 480 -12.84 -8.84 -4.07
N LYS A 481 -12.97 -8.47 -2.80
CA LYS A 481 -13.76 -7.30 -2.40
C LYS A 481 -13.12 -6.01 -2.90
N VAL A 482 -11.81 -5.89 -2.81
CA VAL A 482 -11.09 -4.69 -3.27
C VAL A 482 -11.05 -4.60 -4.80
N THR A 483 -11.01 -5.74 -5.53
CA THR A 483 -10.74 -5.76 -6.97
C THR A 483 -11.96 -5.99 -7.87
N ARG A 484 -13.10 -6.50 -7.38
CA ARG A 484 -14.26 -6.89 -8.21
C ARG A 484 -14.99 -5.76 -8.97
N TYR A 485 -14.63 -4.51 -8.80
CA TYR A 485 -15.37 -3.39 -9.42
C TYR A 485 -15.23 -3.29 -10.94
N GLN A 486 -14.30 -3.98 -11.56
CA GLN A 486 -14.00 -3.81 -13.00
C GLN A 486 -14.83 -4.70 -13.95
N SER A 487 -15.53 -5.71 -13.49
CA SER A 487 -16.22 -6.67 -14.40
C SER A 487 -17.60 -6.24 -14.87
N ASN A 488 -18.19 -5.18 -14.31
CA ASN A 488 -19.51 -4.71 -14.75
C ASN A 488 -19.37 -3.41 -15.56
N LYS A 489 -19.55 -3.50 -16.89
CA LYS A 489 -19.76 -2.34 -17.78
C LYS A 489 -20.96 -1.53 -17.29
N VAL A 490 -20.77 -0.56 -16.43
CA VAL A 490 -21.77 0.42 -16.06
C VAL A 490 -21.80 1.48 -17.17
N THR A 491 -22.78 1.38 -18.08
CA THR A 491 -23.06 2.44 -19.06
C THR A 491 -23.42 3.74 -18.34
N GLY A 492 -23.11 4.90 -18.94
CA GLY A 492 -23.32 6.23 -18.32
C GLY A 492 -24.73 6.44 -17.74
N GLU A 493 -25.78 5.84 -18.32
CA GLU A 493 -27.16 5.90 -17.81
C GLU A 493 -27.38 5.22 -16.45
N GLN A 494 -26.57 4.22 -16.09
CA GLN A 494 -26.68 3.56 -14.78
C GLN A 494 -25.99 4.35 -13.67
N ARG A 495 -24.95 5.17 -13.99
CA ARG A 495 -24.34 6.10 -13.05
C ARG A 495 -25.32 7.18 -12.59
N ASP A 496 -26.11 7.74 -13.51
CA ASP A 496 -27.09 8.81 -13.21
C ASP A 496 -28.30 8.26 -12.41
N LYS A 497 -28.70 7.02 -12.62
CA LYS A 497 -29.76 6.37 -11.83
C LYS A 497 -29.29 6.01 -10.40
N ALA A 498 -28.06 5.58 -10.23
CA ALA A 498 -27.47 5.30 -8.91
C ALA A 498 -27.25 6.58 -8.08
N ALA A 499 -26.97 7.71 -8.73
CA ALA A 499 -26.83 9.01 -8.07
C ALA A 499 -28.20 9.58 -7.60
N LYS A 500 -29.28 9.33 -8.33
CA LYS A 500 -30.64 9.82 -8.00
C LYS A 500 -31.35 9.05 -6.88
N ASN A 501 -31.00 7.79 -6.62
CA ASN A 501 -31.62 6.96 -5.58
C ASN A 501 -30.93 7.06 -4.20
N ARG A 502 -30.12 8.07 -3.93
CA ARG A 502 -29.31 8.21 -2.70
C ARG A 502 -29.97 9.04 -1.59
N HIS A 503 -31.29 8.98 -1.47
CA HIS A 503 -31.97 9.51 -0.28
C HIS A 503 -32.53 8.34 0.53
N ASP A 504 -31.68 7.73 1.38
CA ASP A 504 -32.18 6.94 2.49
C ASP A 504 -31.36 7.15 3.75
N SER A 505 -32.04 7.51 4.81
CA SER A 505 -31.55 7.99 6.09
C SER A 505 -31.48 6.88 7.13
N SER A 506 -30.56 5.93 6.95
CA SER A 506 -30.22 4.98 8.03
C SER A 506 -28.72 4.92 8.23
N GLY A 507 -28.28 5.29 9.44
CA GLY A 507 -26.88 5.52 9.82
C GLY A 507 -26.01 4.29 10.02
N SER A 508 -26.19 3.21 9.27
CA SER A 508 -25.26 2.09 9.16
C SER A 508 -24.68 2.11 7.75
N LEU A 509 -23.34 2.08 7.65
CA LEU A 509 -22.66 1.94 6.36
C LEU A 509 -23.11 0.63 5.70
N PRO A 510 -23.80 0.64 4.57
CA PRO A 510 -24.09 -0.59 3.86
C PRO A 510 -22.78 -1.18 3.35
N PHE A 511 -22.57 -2.45 3.59
CA PHE A 511 -21.55 -3.25 2.92
C PHE A 511 -21.75 -3.13 1.40
N ARG A 512 -20.89 -2.35 0.73
CA ARG A 512 -20.93 -2.23 -0.73
C ARG A 512 -20.21 -3.41 -1.37
N GLU A 513 -20.85 -4.01 -2.35
CA GLU A 513 -20.27 -5.02 -3.23
C GLU A 513 -19.21 -4.36 -4.14
N GLY A 514 -17.97 -4.84 -4.08
CA GLY A 514 -16.83 -4.57 -4.98
C GLY A 514 -16.35 -3.12 -5.06
N MET A 515 -15.10 -2.87 -4.67
CA MET A 515 -14.51 -1.53 -4.63
C MET A 515 -13.23 -1.49 -5.46
N GLY A 516 -13.18 -0.75 -6.56
CA GLY A 516 -11.93 -0.38 -7.21
C GLY A 516 -11.10 0.60 -6.33
N VAL A 517 -9.83 0.83 -6.68
CA VAL A 517 -8.89 1.63 -5.89
C VAL A 517 -9.41 3.05 -5.51
N GLY A 518 -10.13 3.73 -6.40
CA GLY A 518 -10.72 5.04 -6.11
C GLY A 518 -11.84 4.99 -5.05
N SER A 519 -12.67 3.93 -5.07
CA SER A 519 -13.68 3.72 -4.02
C SER A 519 -13.04 3.33 -2.69
N HIS A 520 -11.92 2.60 -2.70
CA HIS A 520 -11.18 2.26 -1.50
C HIS A 520 -10.59 3.51 -0.82
N LEU A 521 -10.02 4.44 -1.60
CA LEU A 521 -9.54 5.73 -1.06
C LEU A 521 -10.69 6.56 -0.49
N ALA A 522 -11.83 6.64 -1.19
CA ALA A 522 -13.01 7.36 -0.70
C ALA A 522 -13.51 6.79 0.64
N ASP A 523 -13.61 5.47 0.76
CA ASP A 523 -14.06 4.83 2.00
C ASP A 523 -13.04 4.99 3.13
N TRP A 524 -11.73 4.94 2.82
CA TRP A 524 -10.69 5.23 3.81
C TRP A 524 -10.79 6.67 4.33
N LEU A 525 -10.94 7.66 3.44
CA LEU A 525 -11.09 9.07 3.82
C LEU A 525 -12.37 9.30 4.66
N VAL A 526 -13.47 8.65 4.29
CA VAL A 526 -14.72 8.71 5.07
C VAL A 526 -14.52 8.11 6.47
N GLN A 527 -13.77 7.01 6.56
CA GLN A 527 -13.47 6.38 7.85
C GLN A 527 -12.63 7.28 8.77
N GLN A 528 -11.69 8.07 8.19
CA GLN A 528 -10.84 8.98 8.98
C GLN A 528 -11.56 10.28 9.35
N PHE A 529 -12.29 10.90 8.43
CA PHE A 529 -12.75 12.29 8.55
C PHE A 529 -14.28 12.44 8.55
N GLY A 530 -15.01 11.34 8.50
CA GLY A 530 -16.47 11.34 8.38
C GLY A 530 -16.95 11.55 6.94
N LYS A 531 -18.24 11.30 6.70
CA LYS A 531 -18.80 11.19 5.35
C LYS A 531 -18.65 12.48 4.53
N GLU A 532 -18.96 13.64 5.12
CA GLU A 532 -18.93 14.92 4.40
C GLU A 532 -17.51 15.32 4.02
N CYS A 533 -16.60 15.36 4.99
CA CYS A 533 -15.20 15.73 4.75
C CYS A 533 -14.49 14.68 3.87
N GLY A 534 -14.70 13.40 4.11
CA GLY A 534 -14.05 12.32 3.35
C GLY A 534 -14.38 12.37 1.86
N HIS A 535 -15.63 12.67 1.49
CA HIS A 535 -15.98 12.83 0.07
C HIS A 535 -15.39 14.09 -0.58
N LYS A 536 -15.27 15.20 0.18
CA LYS A 536 -14.60 16.42 -0.30
C LYS A 536 -13.10 16.22 -0.49
N LEU A 537 -12.48 15.33 0.32
CA LEU A 537 -11.05 15.06 0.28
C LEU A 537 -10.64 14.14 -0.88
N LEU A 538 -11.55 13.36 -1.45
CA LEU A 538 -11.20 12.44 -2.54
C LEU A 538 -10.52 13.15 -3.71
N PRO A 539 -11.11 14.18 -4.34
CA PRO A 539 -10.44 14.87 -5.44
C PRO A 539 -9.14 15.58 -5.04
N VAL A 540 -9.03 16.02 -3.79
CA VAL A 540 -7.78 16.60 -3.24
C VAL A 540 -6.67 15.57 -3.21
N MET A 541 -6.93 14.37 -2.69
CA MET A 541 -5.92 13.32 -2.62
C MET A 541 -5.60 12.71 -3.99
N GLU A 542 -6.59 12.60 -4.89
CA GLU A 542 -6.35 12.23 -6.29
C GLU A 542 -5.40 13.23 -6.97
N LYS A 543 -5.63 14.55 -6.81
CA LYS A 543 -4.74 15.58 -7.35
C LYS A 543 -3.34 15.55 -6.70
N PHE A 544 -3.24 15.28 -5.41
CA PHE A 544 -1.96 15.10 -4.74
C PHE A 544 -1.17 13.93 -5.37
N TYR A 545 -1.79 12.77 -5.60
CA TYR A 545 -1.13 11.64 -6.25
C TYR A 545 -0.81 11.91 -7.73
N GLU A 546 -1.61 12.68 -8.44
CA GLU A 546 -1.30 13.14 -9.79
C GLU A 546 -0.01 13.97 -9.82
N LEU A 547 0.06 15.03 -8.99
CA LEU A 547 1.20 15.93 -8.97
C LEU A 547 2.48 15.22 -8.51
N THR A 548 2.39 14.36 -7.49
CA THR A 548 3.53 13.60 -7.01
C THR A 548 3.96 12.46 -7.94
N ALA A 549 3.09 11.99 -8.85
CA ALA A 549 3.47 11.08 -9.92
C ALA A 549 4.31 11.76 -10.99
N VAL A 550 4.00 13.02 -11.33
CA VAL A 550 4.80 13.82 -12.26
C VAL A 550 6.25 13.88 -11.77
N ARG A 551 6.44 14.17 -10.48
CA ARG A 551 7.74 14.12 -9.82
C ARG A 551 7.56 13.95 -8.31
N LYS A 552 8.18 12.92 -7.72
CA LYS A 552 8.19 12.80 -6.25
C LYS A 552 8.89 14.01 -5.62
N PRO A 553 8.39 14.56 -4.51
CA PRO A 553 9.01 15.72 -3.87
C PRO A 553 10.50 15.53 -3.54
N GLU A 554 10.90 14.36 -3.09
CA GLU A 554 12.29 14.01 -2.80
C GLU A 554 13.16 13.99 -4.06
N PHE A 555 12.57 13.76 -5.23
CA PHE A 555 13.29 13.70 -6.51
C PHE A 555 13.40 15.07 -7.20
N MET A 556 12.78 16.12 -6.65
CA MET A 556 12.97 17.48 -7.17
C MET A 556 14.45 17.82 -7.17
N GLY A 557 14.93 18.52 -8.16
CA GLY A 557 16.33 18.87 -8.27
C GLY A 557 17.28 17.78 -8.79
N TRP A 558 16.77 16.64 -9.25
CA TRP A 558 17.55 15.57 -9.89
C TRP A 558 18.80 15.12 -9.13
N SER A 559 18.83 15.27 -7.80
CA SER A 559 19.89 14.69 -6.99
C SER A 559 19.81 13.16 -7.04
N GLN A 560 20.96 12.50 -6.93
CA GLN A 560 21.06 11.05 -6.94
C GLN A 560 21.94 10.58 -5.81
N VAL A 561 21.63 9.39 -5.30
CA VAL A 561 22.51 8.69 -4.38
C VAL A 561 23.63 8.01 -5.16
N GLU A 562 24.87 8.42 -4.88
CA GLU A 562 26.06 7.88 -5.50
C GLU A 562 26.94 7.18 -4.45
N LEU A 563 27.61 6.07 -4.82
CA LEU A 563 28.58 5.43 -3.92
C LEU A 563 29.98 6.03 -4.00
N ASP A 564 30.25 6.81 -5.03
CA ASP A 564 31.58 7.39 -5.22
C ASP A 564 31.79 8.60 -4.28
N LYS A 565 32.25 8.32 -3.07
CA LYS A 565 32.61 9.33 -2.08
C LYS A 565 33.81 10.19 -2.48
N LYS A 566 34.59 9.78 -3.51
CA LYS A 566 35.69 10.61 -4.07
C LYS A 566 35.11 11.69 -4.98
N LYS A 567 34.03 11.37 -5.71
CA LYS A 567 33.35 12.32 -6.59
C LYS A 567 32.44 13.28 -5.81
N TYR A 568 31.74 12.75 -4.79
CA TYR A 568 30.76 13.54 -4.04
C TYR A 568 30.97 13.36 -2.53
N ASN A 569 30.97 14.46 -1.79
CA ASN A 569 30.96 14.40 -0.34
C ASN A 569 29.74 13.60 0.16
N ARG A 570 29.94 12.71 1.12
CA ARG A 570 28.89 11.81 1.63
C ARG A 570 28.30 10.85 0.58
N GLY A 571 28.82 10.79 -0.64
CA GLY A 571 28.30 9.94 -1.72
C GLY A 571 26.95 10.39 -2.28
N LEU A 572 26.62 11.68 -2.16
CA LEU A 572 25.38 12.27 -2.65
C LEU A 572 25.68 13.32 -3.72
N SER A 573 25.00 13.26 -4.87
CA SER A 573 25.12 14.32 -5.87
C SER A 573 24.43 15.61 -5.36
N PRO A 574 24.90 16.80 -5.72
CA PRO A 574 24.19 18.04 -5.45
C PRO A 574 22.79 18.04 -6.04
N ALA A 575 21.87 18.78 -5.45
CA ALA A 575 20.60 19.10 -6.08
C ALA A 575 20.86 20.03 -7.29
N GLY A 576 20.30 19.66 -8.45
CA GLY A 576 20.44 20.40 -9.70
C GLY A 576 19.10 20.96 -10.21
N ASP A 577 19.14 21.53 -11.42
CA ASP A 577 17.92 21.93 -12.11
C ASP A 577 17.13 20.70 -12.57
N THR A 578 15.81 20.84 -12.62
CA THR A 578 14.90 19.82 -13.14
C THR A 578 14.81 19.90 -14.66
N ASP A 579 14.18 18.90 -15.29
CA ASP A 579 13.88 18.90 -16.73
C ASP A 579 12.59 19.66 -17.08
N PHE A 580 11.91 20.28 -16.11
CA PHE A 580 10.79 21.16 -16.38
C PHE A 580 11.24 22.34 -17.24
N ASN A 581 10.46 22.66 -18.28
CA ASN A 581 10.84 23.63 -19.30
C ASN A 581 9.95 24.89 -19.24
N ALA A 582 10.56 26.02 -18.93
CA ALA A 582 9.88 27.33 -18.87
C ALA A 582 9.32 27.81 -20.23
N LEU A 583 9.71 27.18 -21.35
CA LEU A 583 9.27 27.59 -22.70
C LEU A 583 8.34 26.60 -23.38
N ALA A 584 8.00 25.47 -22.72
CA ALA A 584 7.19 24.43 -23.32
C ALA A 584 5.72 24.59 -22.92
N PHE A 585 4.86 24.78 -23.92
CA PHE A 585 3.40 24.84 -23.74
C PHE A 585 2.95 25.87 -22.67
N GLY A 586 3.50 27.03 -22.69
CA GLY A 586 3.53 27.96 -21.58
C GLY A 586 4.73 27.66 -20.70
N ASN A 587 4.69 28.05 -19.44
CA ASN A 587 5.75 27.74 -18.47
C ASN A 587 5.36 26.48 -17.66
N GLU A 588 6.07 25.36 -17.86
CA GLU A 588 5.79 24.10 -17.12
C GLU A 588 6.03 24.26 -15.62
N LEU A 589 6.97 25.11 -15.20
CA LEU A 589 7.24 25.38 -13.80
C LEU A 589 6.05 26.09 -13.15
N GLU A 590 5.59 27.20 -13.76
CA GLU A 590 4.45 27.98 -13.29
C GLU A 590 3.19 27.14 -13.21
N ARG A 591 2.87 26.38 -14.27
CA ARG A 591 1.68 25.49 -14.25
C ARG A 591 1.73 24.49 -13.09
N TYR A 592 2.87 23.87 -12.82
CA TYR A 592 3.01 22.93 -11.74
C TYR A 592 2.89 23.58 -10.36
N LEU A 593 3.43 24.78 -10.20
CA LEU A 593 3.30 25.58 -8.97
C LEU A 593 1.86 26.09 -8.77
N GLY A 594 1.18 26.52 -9.83
CA GLY A 594 -0.21 26.95 -9.82
C GLY A 594 -1.16 25.84 -9.38
N GLU A 595 -0.99 24.64 -9.94
CA GLU A 595 -1.76 23.45 -9.54
C GLU A 595 -1.59 23.12 -8.05
N TYR A 596 -0.39 23.24 -7.49
CA TYR A 596 -0.17 23.10 -6.05
C TYR A 596 -0.80 24.23 -5.23
N ALA A 597 -0.78 25.47 -5.74
CA ALA A 597 -1.41 26.60 -5.05
C ALA A 597 -2.94 26.41 -4.96
N GLU A 598 -3.59 25.99 -6.04
CA GLU A 598 -5.01 25.62 -6.04
C GLU A 598 -5.33 24.46 -5.08
N LEU A 599 -4.50 23.44 -5.06
CA LEU A 599 -4.65 22.29 -4.16
C LEU A 599 -4.56 22.72 -2.70
N ARG A 600 -3.64 23.60 -2.34
CA ARG A 600 -3.52 24.16 -0.98
C ARG A 600 -4.78 24.95 -0.58
N GLN A 601 -5.37 25.74 -1.48
CA GLN A 601 -6.62 26.46 -1.22
C GLN A 601 -7.78 25.50 -0.91
N GLN A 602 -7.86 24.37 -1.63
CA GLN A 602 -8.88 23.34 -1.39
C GLN A 602 -8.68 22.68 -0.01
N VAL A 603 -7.43 22.36 0.35
CA VAL A 603 -7.09 21.82 1.68
C VAL A 603 -7.54 22.78 2.79
N ASP A 604 -7.21 24.07 2.69
CA ASP A 604 -7.62 25.06 3.69
C ASP A 604 -9.14 25.27 3.77
N ALA A 605 -9.83 25.17 2.64
CA ALA A 605 -11.29 25.28 2.60
C ALA A 605 -11.97 24.13 3.35
N ILE A 606 -11.45 22.90 3.23
CA ILE A 606 -11.98 21.72 3.92
C ILE A 606 -11.64 21.78 5.41
N GLU A 607 -10.44 22.18 5.78
CA GLU A 607 -10.00 22.30 7.19
C GLU A 607 -10.95 23.16 8.02
N ARG A 608 -11.49 24.24 7.45
CA ARG A 608 -12.45 25.14 8.13
C ARG A 608 -13.75 24.45 8.55
N SER A 609 -14.15 23.40 7.87
CA SER A 609 -15.36 22.61 8.17
C SER A 609 -15.11 21.38 9.04
N LEU A 610 -13.85 21.11 9.37
CA LEU A 610 -13.46 19.92 10.11
C LEU A 610 -13.82 20.01 11.60
N ARG A 611 -14.20 18.88 12.20
CA ARG A 611 -14.34 18.78 13.66
C ARG A 611 -13.01 19.09 14.34
N PRO A 612 -13.00 19.88 15.44
CA PRO A 612 -11.77 20.29 16.10
C PRO A 612 -10.86 19.10 16.52
N GLU A 613 -11.46 17.98 16.94
CA GLU A 613 -10.77 16.79 17.40
C GLU A 613 -10.03 16.03 16.29
N LEU A 614 -10.30 16.36 15.01
CA LEU A 614 -9.64 15.73 13.87
C LEU A 614 -8.54 16.59 13.26
N LYS A 615 -8.22 17.76 13.82
CA LYS A 615 -7.23 18.68 13.23
C LYS A 615 -5.83 18.07 13.13
N ASP A 616 -5.37 17.37 14.17
CA ASP A 616 -4.05 16.70 14.15
C ASP A 616 -4.03 15.56 13.13
N ALA A 617 -5.08 14.75 13.07
CA ALA A 617 -5.23 13.71 12.05
C ALA A 617 -5.24 14.28 10.62
N TYR A 618 -5.97 15.37 10.41
CA TYR A 618 -6.06 16.06 9.13
C TYR A 618 -4.72 16.67 8.72
N PHE A 619 -4.06 17.33 9.68
CA PHE A 619 -2.74 17.90 9.43
C PHE A 619 -1.77 16.81 8.99
N ALA A 620 -1.67 15.71 9.72
CA ALA A 620 -0.72 14.64 9.42
C ALA A 620 -1.01 13.92 8.10
N ALA A 621 -2.27 13.61 7.81
CA ALA A 621 -2.64 12.77 6.67
C ALA A 621 -2.94 13.53 5.37
N VAL A 622 -3.26 14.84 5.43
CA VAL A 622 -3.69 15.65 4.29
C VAL A 622 -2.85 16.91 4.15
N LYS A 623 -2.86 17.79 5.16
CA LYS A 623 -2.26 19.12 5.05
C LYS A 623 -0.74 19.07 4.95
N TYR A 624 -0.08 18.32 5.83
CA TYR A 624 1.38 18.19 5.82
C TYR A 624 1.91 17.63 4.49
N PRO A 625 1.40 16.49 3.94
CA PRO A 625 1.91 15.98 2.66
C PRO A 625 1.68 16.95 1.50
N VAL A 626 0.50 17.57 1.39
CA VAL A 626 0.18 18.54 0.31
C VAL A 626 1.07 19.79 0.42
N TYR A 627 1.15 20.38 1.60
CA TYR A 627 1.92 21.60 1.83
C TYR A 627 3.42 21.38 1.69
N SER A 628 3.93 20.26 2.14
CA SER A 628 5.35 19.91 2.04
C SER A 628 5.75 19.62 0.60
N ALA A 629 4.92 18.91 -0.17
CA ALA A 629 5.15 18.69 -1.60
C ALA A 629 5.11 20.01 -2.38
N ALA A 630 4.13 20.87 -2.12
CA ALA A 630 4.03 22.20 -2.70
C ALA A 630 5.25 23.08 -2.37
N ALA A 631 5.64 23.14 -1.10
CA ALA A 631 6.78 23.94 -0.66
C ALA A 631 8.10 23.41 -1.25
N MET A 632 8.29 22.09 -1.39
CA MET A 632 9.48 21.51 -2.04
C MET A 632 9.50 21.84 -3.53
N ALA A 633 8.38 21.75 -4.23
CA ALA A 633 8.25 22.17 -5.63
C ALA A 633 8.60 23.65 -5.79
N THR A 634 7.99 24.54 -4.99
CA THR A 634 8.26 25.97 -5.01
C THR A 634 9.72 26.26 -4.73
N LYS A 635 10.32 25.67 -3.69
CA LYS A 635 11.73 25.84 -3.37
C LYS A 635 12.64 25.53 -4.56
N GLN A 636 12.45 24.40 -5.23
CA GLN A 636 13.34 23.94 -6.29
C GLN A 636 13.10 24.68 -7.61
N LEU A 637 11.87 24.84 -8.03
CA LEU A 637 11.54 25.44 -9.31
C LEU A 637 11.77 26.95 -9.32
N GLU A 638 11.43 27.66 -8.25
CA GLU A 638 11.73 29.07 -8.11
C GLU A 638 13.23 29.37 -8.02
N ALA A 639 14.01 28.50 -7.36
CA ALA A 639 15.47 28.62 -7.39
C ALA A 639 16.03 28.35 -8.81
N GLN A 640 15.46 27.42 -9.56
CA GLN A 640 15.82 27.14 -10.96
C GLN A 640 15.50 28.33 -11.84
N GLU A 641 14.32 28.92 -11.71
CA GLU A 641 13.90 30.09 -12.50
C GLU A 641 14.78 31.31 -12.18
N SER A 642 15.04 31.62 -10.91
CA SER A 642 15.96 32.68 -10.51
C SER A 642 17.34 32.52 -11.16
N ARG A 643 17.93 31.32 -11.16
CA ARG A 643 19.21 31.05 -11.83
C ARG A 643 19.13 31.19 -13.34
N HIS A 644 17.99 30.85 -13.95
CA HIS A 644 17.77 30.89 -15.39
C HIS A 644 17.69 32.33 -15.89
N ILE A 645 16.88 33.17 -15.23
CA ILE A 645 16.76 34.61 -15.51
C ILE A 645 18.13 35.26 -15.35
N ALA A 646 18.77 34.94 -14.25
CA ALA A 646 20.10 35.46 -13.91
C ALA A 646 21.20 35.18 -14.94
N ARG A 647 21.16 34.10 -15.67
CA ARG A 647 22.08 33.75 -16.76
C ARG A 647 21.83 34.49 -18.06
N LYS A 648 20.60 34.98 -18.28
CA LYS A 648 20.17 35.61 -19.55
C LYS A 648 20.52 37.11 -19.59
N GLU A 649 20.53 37.79 -18.46
CA GLU A 649 20.67 39.23 -18.36
C GLU A 649 21.86 39.63 -17.50
N SER A 650 22.46 40.83 -17.75
CA SER A 650 23.58 41.36 -16.95
C SER A 650 23.10 41.89 -15.59
N PHE A 651 23.02 41.16 -14.73
CA PHE A 651 22.86 40.53 -13.48
C PHE A 651 22.42 41.31 -12.24
N HIS A 652 22.58 42.53 -12.01
CA HIS A 652 22.54 43.07 -10.63
C HIS A 652 21.26 43.75 -10.17
N ASN A 653 20.16 43.69 -10.85
CA ASN A 653 18.85 44.23 -10.36
C ASN A 653 17.60 43.71 -11.09
N ASP A 654 17.58 42.49 -11.56
CA ASP A 654 16.34 41.94 -12.10
C ASP A 654 15.38 41.61 -10.96
N SER A 655 14.28 42.37 -10.87
CA SER A 655 13.24 42.20 -9.82
C SER A 655 12.56 40.83 -9.87
N GLU A 656 12.49 40.20 -11.05
CA GLU A 656 11.85 38.90 -11.26
C GLU A 656 12.75 37.77 -10.72
N ALA A 657 14.06 37.80 -11.02
CA ALA A 657 15.03 36.88 -10.43
C ALA A 657 15.07 36.96 -8.90
N LEU A 658 14.99 38.19 -8.34
CA LEU A 658 14.94 38.43 -6.89
C LEU A 658 13.62 37.89 -6.28
N ALA A 659 12.50 38.05 -6.98
CA ALA A 659 11.19 37.56 -6.56
C ALA A 659 11.19 36.03 -6.48
N SER A 660 11.66 35.34 -7.53
CA SER A 660 11.79 33.88 -7.54
C SER A 660 12.74 33.40 -6.44
N ALA A 661 13.92 34.03 -6.25
CA ALA A 661 14.84 33.70 -5.17
C ALA A 661 14.19 33.84 -3.77
N ALA A 662 13.42 34.93 -3.56
CA ALA A 662 12.75 35.19 -2.29
C ALA A 662 11.63 34.17 -2.02
N ARG A 663 10.84 33.80 -3.04
CA ARG A 663 9.81 32.75 -2.93
C ARG A 663 10.45 31.39 -2.59
N SER A 664 11.56 31.05 -3.24
CA SER A 664 12.33 29.82 -2.94
C SER A 664 12.78 29.74 -1.47
N ILE A 665 13.34 30.83 -0.93
CA ILE A 665 13.76 30.88 0.49
C ILE A 665 12.56 30.74 1.43
N LYS A 666 11.45 31.42 1.15
CA LYS A 666 10.24 31.31 1.96
C LYS A 666 9.71 29.86 1.98
N ALA A 667 9.68 29.21 0.83
CA ALA A 667 9.24 27.81 0.74
C ALA A 667 10.16 26.86 1.52
N TRP A 668 11.49 27.07 1.49
CA TRP A 668 12.41 26.32 2.34
C TRP A 668 12.15 26.51 3.84
N ARG A 669 11.89 27.74 4.28
CA ARG A 669 11.53 28.06 5.67
C ARG A 669 10.18 27.45 6.07
N GLU A 670 9.23 27.43 5.15
CA GLU A 670 7.93 26.76 5.35
C GLU A 670 8.11 25.27 5.62
N LEU A 671 8.95 24.57 4.86
CA LEU A 671 9.27 23.14 5.12
C LEU A 671 9.76 22.93 6.56
N GLN A 672 10.64 23.81 7.06
CA GLN A 672 11.13 23.72 8.43
C GLN A 672 10.01 23.94 9.45
N GLN A 673 9.10 24.89 9.19
CA GLN A 673 7.97 25.17 10.08
C GLN A 673 6.97 24.03 10.10
N LEU A 674 6.64 23.45 8.94
CA LEU A 674 5.75 22.31 8.80
C LEU A 674 6.29 21.08 9.56
N THR A 675 7.58 20.80 9.42
CA THR A 675 8.23 19.71 10.15
C THR A 675 8.23 19.92 11.66
N ARG A 676 8.48 21.15 12.11
CA ARG A 676 8.40 21.50 13.53
C ARG A 676 6.98 21.29 14.05
N PHE A 677 5.98 21.81 13.35
CA PHE A 677 4.59 21.65 13.75
C PHE A 677 4.17 20.16 13.80
N TYR A 678 4.61 19.35 12.82
CA TYR A 678 4.35 17.90 12.83
C TYR A 678 4.88 17.23 14.09
N ASN A 679 6.08 17.58 14.53
CA ASN A 679 6.69 17.01 15.72
C ASN A 679 6.06 17.53 17.04
N GLU A 680 5.46 18.72 17.01
CA GLU A 680 4.81 19.34 18.18
C GLU A 680 3.32 19.00 18.32
N MET A 681 2.64 18.59 17.22
CA MET A 681 1.21 18.27 17.25
C MET A 681 0.86 17.15 18.23
N ALA A 682 -0.41 17.00 18.56
CA ALA A 682 -0.91 16.00 19.51
C ALA A 682 -0.15 16.04 20.85
N ASN A 683 0.16 17.26 21.36
CA ASN A 683 0.93 17.49 22.58
C ASN A 683 2.34 16.88 22.55
N GLY A 684 2.99 16.87 21.40
CA GLY A 684 4.35 16.34 21.22
C GLY A 684 4.42 14.80 21.16
N LYS A 685 3.30 14.11 20.99
CA LYS A 685 3.24 12.64 20.83
C LYS A 685 4.17 12.15 19.72
N TRP A 686 4.33 12.94 18.67
CA TRP A 686 5.11 12.59 17.48
C TRP A 686 6.46 13.29 17.41
N ASN A 687 6.97 13.77 18.55
CA ASN A 687 8.26 14.45 18.58
C ASN A 687 9.38 13.58 18.01
N LYS A 688 10.14 14.12 17.06
CA LYS A 688 11.21 13.47 16.28
C LYS A 688 10.74 12.37 15.30
N LEU A 689 9.44 12.21 15.06
CA LEU A 689 8.96 11.26 14.04
C LEU A 689 9.26 11.78 12.64
N MET A 690 9.05 13.07 12.40
CA MET A 690 9.28 13.66 11.08
C MET A 690 10.65 14.32 11.01
N SER A 691 11.46 13.88 10.02
CA SER A 691 12.72 14.52 9.65
C SER A 691 12.51 15.38 8.40
N MET A 692 13.04 16.58 8.40
CA MET A 692 13.08 17.43 7.21
C MET A 692 14.15 16.98 6.21
N ALA A 693 15.22 16.36 6.68
CA ALA A 693 16.35 15.92 5.88
C ALA A 693 16.66 14.43 6.12
N PRO A 694 15.76 13.49 5.71
CA PRO A 694 16.08 12.08 5.78
C PRO A 694 17.41 11.81 5.06
N ARG A 695 18.33 11.13 5.73
CA ARG A 695 19.66 10.81 5.21
C ARG A 695 20.48 12.02 4.76
N ASP A 696 20.19 13.23 5.24
CA ASP A 696 20.84 14.47 4.84
C ASP A 696 20.89 14.69 3.32
N LEU A 697 19.81 14.37 2.62
CA LEU A 697 19.70 14.52 1.18
C LEU A 697 19.79 16.02 0.79
N PRO A 698 20.62 16.39 -0.21
CA PRO A 698 20.82 17.78 -0.61
C PRO A 698 19.55 18.52 -1.06
N VAL A 699 18.52 17.79 -1.46
CA VAL A 699 17.21 18.37 -1.80
C VAL A 699 16.54 19.08 -0.61
N PHE A 700 16.92 18.77 0.63
CA PHE A 700 16.43 19.43 1.84
C PHE A 700 17.29 20.61 2.30
N ASP A 701 18.48 20.79 1.75
CA ASP A 701 19.35 21.93 2.05
C ASP A 701 18.70 23.26 1.61
N ALA A 702 19.24 24.38 2.06
CA ALA A 702 18.85 25.69 1.57
C ALA A 702 19.01 25.78 0.03
N PRO A 703 18.14 26.52 -0.67
CA PRO A 703 18.23 26.60 -2.12
C PRO A 703 19.55 27.28 -2.56
N THR A 704 20.14 26.75 -3.64
CA THR A 704 21.29 27.40 -4.28
C THR A 704 20.78 28.54 -5.16
N LEU A 705 21.09 29.76 -4.80
CA LEU A 705 20.66 30.98 -5.47
C LEU A 705 21.85 31.74 -6.10
N PRO A 706 21.56 32.57 -7.11
CA PRO A 706 22.61 33.43 -7.72
C PRO A 706 23.24 34.38 -6.72
N ASP A 707 22.43 35.03 -5.88
CA ASP A 707 22.83 36.01 -4.87
C ASP A 707 22.22 35.69 -3.50
N GLN A 708 22.81 36.20 -2.44
CA GLN A 708 22.27 36.18 -1.09
C GLN A 708 21.31 37.36 -0.89
N LEU A 709 20.09 37.06 -0.44
CA LEU A 709 19.09 38.07 -0.15
C LEU A 709 19.06 38.42 1.34
N SER A 710 18.90 39.72 1.63
CA SER A 710 18.60 40.22 2.98
C SER A 710 17.17 39.90 3.40
N GLU A 711 16.86 39.92 4.69
CA GLU A 711 15.51 39.70 5.21
C GLU A 711 14.49 40.75 4.69
N GLU A 712 14.96 41.98 4.40
CA GLU A 712 14.15 43.03 3.82
C GLU A 712 13.77 42.69 2.36
N GLU A 713 14.71 42.23 1.57
CA GLU A 713 14.49 41.79 0.18
C GLU A 713 13.57 40.58 0.14
N ILE A 714 13.76 39.57 0.98
CA ILE A 714 12.88 38.39 1.05
C ILE A 714 11.44 38.82 1.39
N ARG A 715 11.26 39.76 2.30
CA ARG A 715 9.94 40.27 2.66
C ARG A 715 9.32 41.09 1.53
N LYS A 716 10.09 41.93 0.84
CA LYS A 716 9.65 42.80 -0.25
C LYS A 716 9.27 42.02 -1.50
N TYR A 717 10.13 41.12 -1.93
CA TYR A 717 9.99 40.42 -3.21
C TYR A 717 9.31 39.05 -3.10
N GLY A 718 9.33 38.37 -1.96
CA GLY A 718 8.75 37.03 -1.79
C GLY A 718 7.24 37.04 -1.59
N GLN A 719 6.48 37.83 -2.34
CA GLN A 719 5.02 37.74 -2.37
C GLN A 719 4.58 36.49 -3.14
N ALA A 720 3.39 35.98 -2.82
CA ALA A 720 2.78 34.92 -3.60
C ALA A 720 2.48 35.44 -5.02
N GLU A 721 2.61 34.59 -5.99
CA GLU A 721 2.29 34.86 -7.39
C GLU A 721 1.10 34.02 -7.83
N ASP A 722 0.27 34.58 -8.70
CA ASP A 722 -0.79 33.84 -9.35
C ASP A 722 -0.22 33.21 -10.62
N TYR A 723 -0.02 31.89 -10.59
CA TYR A 723 0.55 31.14 -11.69
C TYR A 723 -0.54 30.66 -12.66
N GLU A 724 -0.19 30.62 -13.95
CA GLU A 724 -1.01 29.98 -14.97
C GLU A 724 -1.02 28.45 -14.76
N THR A 725 -2.19 27.84 -14.84
CA THR A 725 -2.33 26.38 -14.67
C THR A 725 -2.59 25.64 -15.97
N GLU A 726 -3.16 26.31 -16.96
CA GLU A 726 -3.53 25.72 -18.24
C GLU A 726 -2.38 25.70 -19.24
N PRO A 727 -2.17 24.59 -19.98
CA PRO A 727 -1.15 24.56 -21.02
C PRO A 727 -1.51 25.43 -22.22
N GLN A 728 -0.53 26.15 -22.76
CA GLN A 728 -0.73 26.86 -24.04
C GLN A 728 -0.92 25.85 -25.16
N ARG A 729 -2.04 25.96 -25.86
CA ARG A 729 -2.36 25.10 -27.00
C ARG A 729 -1.50 25.45 -28.21
N ASP A 730 -0.92 24.44 -28.84
CA ASP A 730 -0.20 24.55 -30.11
C ASP A 730 -0.93 23.72 -31.18
N ALA A 731 -1.40 24.37 -32.23
CA ALA A 731 -2.11 23.69 -33.33
C ALA A 731 -1.24 22.66 -34.10
N ASN A 732 0.07 22.66 -33.87
CA ASN A 732 1.02 21.69 -34.46
C ASN A 732 1.30 20.51 -33.53
N VAL A 733 0.55 20.40 -32.44
CA VAL A 733 0.70 19.33 -31.44
C VAL A 733 -0.64 18.62 -31.27
N VAL A 734 -0.57 17.30 -31.21
CA VAL A 734 -1.69 16.43 -30.81
C VAL A 734 -1.23 15.62 -29.63
N ALA A 735 -1.92 15.74 -28.49
CA ALA A 735 -1.64 14.97 -27.29
C ALA A 735 -2.91 14.27 -26.79
N ARG A 736 -2.78 13.06 -26.20
CA ARG A 736 -3.88 12.29 -25.61
C ARG A 736 -3.40 11.49 -24.42
N ASN A 737 -4.28 11.30 -23.46
CA ASN A 737 -4.14 10.22 -22.48
C ASN A 737 -4.43 8.88 -23.13
N ALA A 738 -3.83 7.83 -22.61
CA ALA A 738 -4.05 6.48 -23.18
C ALA A 738 -5.52 6.04 -23.08
N ALA A 739 -6.25 6.48 -22.07
CA ALA A 739 -7.68 6.17 -21.92
C ALA A 739 -8.60 6.88 -22.91
N ASP A 740 -8.10 7.85 -23.71
CA ASP A 740 -8.87 8.60 -24.72
C ASP A 740 -8.89 7.89 -26.09
N TYR A 741 -8.88 6.55 -26.09
CA TYR A 741 -8.93 5.74 -27.29
C TYR A 741 -10.35 5.69 -27.91
N GLU A 742 -10.44 5.58 -29.23
CA GLU A 742 -11.67 5.28 -29.93
C GLU A 742 -12.04 3.79 -29.88
N GLN A 743 -11.00 2.92 -29.92
CA GLN A 743 -11.17 1.47 -29.84
C GLN A 743 -10.06 0.83 -29.01
N ALA A 744 -10.43 -0.17 -28.24
CA ALA A 744 -9.51 -1.03 -27.53
C ALA A 744 -9.87 -2.50 -27.75
N SER A 745 -8.86 -3.37 -27.82
CA SER A 745 -9.06 -4.82 -27.87
C SER A 745 -9.67 -5.31 -26.56
N GLU A 746 -10.30 -6.48 -26.62
CA GLU A 746 -10.79 -7.17 -25.41
C GLU A 746 -9.63 -7.43 -24.44
N GLY A 747 -9.86 -7.23 -23.14
CA GLY A 747 -8.89 -7.41 -22.09
C GLY A 747 -8.00 -6.19 -21.81
N CYS A 748 -8.08 -5.11 -22.60
CA CYS A 748 -7.46 -3.84 -22.24
C CYS A 748 -8.21 -3.21 -21.05
N GLU A 749 -7.48 -2.72 -20.05
CA GLU A 749 -8.03 -2.26 -18.78
C GLU A 749 -7.51 -0.89 -18.39
N VAL A 750 -8.41 0.06 -18.13
CA VAL A 750 -8.03 1.36 -17.55
C VAL A 750 -7.75 1.18 -16.06
N VAL A 751 -6.53 1.51 -15.64
CA VAL A 751 -6.10 1.46 -14.24
C VAL A 751 -6.23 2.86 -13.64
N PRO A 752 -7.22 3.12 -12.78
CA PRO A 752 -7.40 4.44 -12.18
C PRO A 752 -6.27 4.73 -11.18
N MET A 753 -5.94 6.02 -11.04
CA MET A 753 -4.88 6.54 -10.17
C MET A 753 -3.48 6.00 -10.52
N LEU A 754 -3.22 5.69 -11.79
CA LEU A 754 -1.92 5.24 -12.31
C LEU A 754 -1.45 6.15 -13.45
N GLY A 755 -0.16 6.46 -13.45
CA GLY A 755 0.52 7.29 -14.44
C GLY A 755 0.31 8.78 -14.23
N HIS A 756 0.88 9.61 -15.08
CA HIS A 756 0.66 11.06 -15.08
C HIS A 756 -0.77 11.41 -15.53
N SER A 757 -1.39 10.52 -16.32
CA SER A 757 -2.79 10.65 -16.74
C SER A 757 -3.80 10.30 -15.65
N MET A 758 -3.38 9.66 -14.58
CA MET A 758 -4.24 9.04 -13.55
C MET A 758 -5.20 7.96 -14.11
N LYS A 759 -5.00 7.54 -15.37
CA LYS A 759 -5.84 6.58 -16.11
C LYS A 759 -5.01 5.82 -17.16
N ALA A 760 -3.85 5.32 -16.76
CA ALA A 760 -3.03 4.48 -17.66
C ALA A 760 -3.82 3.22 -18.08
N VAL A 761 -3.52 2.67 -19.24
CA VAL A 761 -4.23 1.50 -19.79
C VAL A 761 -3.29 0.30 -19.85
N ALA A 762 -3.62 -0.75 -19.12
CA ALA A 762 -2.93 -2.03 -19.16
C ALA A 762 -3.42 -2.85 -20.37
N LEU A 763 -2.49 -3.38 -21.17
CA LEU A 763 -2.77 -4.17 -22.36
C LEU A 763 -2.36 -5.63 -22.13
N PRO A 764 -3.23 -6.59 -22.47
CA PRO A 764 -2.81 -7.99 -22.57
C PRO A 764 -1.89 -8.17 -23.79
N LYS A 765 -1.15 -9.27 -23.85
CA LYS A 765 -0.36 -9.62 -25.05
C LYS A 765 -1.26 -9.64 -26.29
N GLY A 766 -0.88 -8.90 -27.33
CA GLY A 766 -1.65 -8.68 -28.57
C GLY A 766 -2.79 -7.66 -28.42
N GLY A 767 -2.94 -7.06 -27.23
CA GLY A 767 -3.89 -5.97 -26.97
C GLY A 767 -3.53 -4.71 -27.75
N ARG A 768 -4.55 -3.96 -28.20
CA ARG A 768 -4.38 -2.78 -29.05
C ARG A 768 -5.25 -1.63 -28.59
N LEU A 769 -4.70 -0.42 -28.69
CA LEU A 769 -5.40 0.85 -28.56
C LEU A 769 -5.35 1.59 -29.88
N THR A 770 -6.49 2.12 -30.33
CA THR A 770 -6.60 2.85 -31.60
C THR A 770 -7.12 4.26 -31.33
N TYR A 771 -6.41 5.26 -31.88
CA TYR A 771 -6.74 6.67 -31.73
C TYR A 771 -6.92 7.32 -33.09
N LYS A 772 -8.02 8.09 -33.29
CA LYS A 772 -8.21 8.96 -34.44
C LYS A 772 -7.79 10.38 -34.08
N PHE A 773 -7.03 11.03 -34.93
CA PHE A 773 -6.59 12.38 -34.70
C PHE A 773 -6.49 13.16 -36.02
N ASN A 774 -6.53 14.48 -35.95
CA ASN A 774 -6.40 15.36 -37.10
C ASN A 774 -5.13 16.20 -36.99
N THR A 775 -4.47 16.40 -38.11
CA THR A 775 -3.31 17.28 -38.27
C THR A 775 -3.60 18.40 -39.25
N LEU A 776 -3.18 19.62 -38.89
CA LEU A 776 -3.33 20.81 -39.71
C LEU A 776 -2.08 21.09 -40.57
N LYS A 777 -1.04 20.29 -40.43
CA LYS A 777 0.27 20.45 -41.05
C LYS A 777 0.73 19.10 -41.63
N ARG A 778 1.61 19.15 -42.61
CA ARG A 778 2.34 18.01 -43.15
C ARG A 778 3.84 18.20 -42.96
N GLY A 779 4.58 17.15 -42.73
CA GLY A 779 6.04 17.19 -42.58
C GLY A 779 6.55 16.12 -41.63
N GLU A 780 7.83 16.21 -41.34
CA GLU A 780 8.45 15.44 -40.28
C GLU A 780 7.86 15.85 -38.90
N ALA A 781 7.56 14.87 -38.09
CA ALA A 781 7.03 15.02 -36.74
C ALA A 781 7.69 14.02 -35.80
N ARG A 782 7.68 14.31 -34.52
CA ARG A 782 8.13 13.40 -33.47
C ARG A 782 6.89 12.85 -32.76
N LEU A 783 6.76 11.53 -32.71
CA LEU A 783 5.76 10.85 -31.92
C LEU A 783 6.41 10.35 -30.63
N PHE A 784 5.89 10.77 -29.49
CA PHE A 784 6.27 10.30 -28.17
C PHE A 784 5.17 9.39 -27.62
N VAL A 785 5.56 8.24 -27.07
CA VAL A 785 4.67 7.36 -26.32
C VAL A 785 5.27 7.17 -24.92
N ALA A 786 4.51 7.56 -23.93
CA ALA A 786 4.83 7.34 -22.51
C ALA A 786 4.13 6.07 -22.02
N VAL A 787 4.89 5.19 -21.43
CA VAL A 787 4.40 3.95 -20.81
C VAL A 787 4.87 3.88 -19.35
N ILE A 788 4.15 3.20 -18.51
CA ILE A 788 4.60 2.94 -17.14
C ILE A 788 5.84 2.03 -17.21
N PRO A 789 6.91 2.29 -16.45
CA PRO A 789 8.14 1.52 -16.52
C PRO A 789 8.03 0.16 -15.81
N THR A 790 6.96 -0.59 -16.12
CA THR A 790 6.76 -1.97 -15.70
C THR A 790 7.90 -2.86 -16.22
N GLN A 791 8.06 -4.03 -15.62
CA GLN A 791 9.06 -5.00 -16.03
C GLN A 791 8.41 -6.28 -16.50
N THR A 792 9.18 -7.15 -17.15
CA THR A 792 8.66 -8.44 -17.59
C THR A 792 8.31 -9.32 -16.41
N ALA A 793 7.16 -9.98 -16.46
CA ALA A 793 6.76 -10.97 -15.46
C ALA A 793 7.46 -12.32 -15.64
N ASP A 794 8.14 -12.52 -16.76
CA ASP A 794 8.89 -13.72 -17.11
C ASP A 794 10.30 -13.36 -17.65
N HIS A 795 11.03 -14.33 -18.18
CA HIS A 795 12.39 -14.13 -18.72
C HIS A 795 12.43 -13.46 -20.11
N GLY A 796 11.28 -13.01 -20.63
CA GLY A 796 11.16 -12.42 -21.96
C GLY A 796 11.56 -10.95 -22.00
N ASP A 797 11.44 -10.36 -23.19
CA ASP A 797 11.47 -8.91 -23.42
C ASP A 797 10.07 -8.32 -23.15
N LEU A 798 9.99 -7.04 -22.86
CA LEU A 798 8.75 -6.30 -22.70
C LEU A 798 8.63 -5.29 -23.85
N ARG A 799 7.86 -5.64 -24.90
CA ARG A 799 7.82 -4.91 -26.16
C ARG A 799 6.41 -4.43 -26.49
N PHE A 800 6.36 -3.28 -27.15
CA PHE A 800 5.17 -2.78 -27.81
C PHE A 800 5.50 -2.24 -29.20
N ALA A 801 4.51 -2.17 -30.07
CA ALA A 801 4.64 -1.64 -31.42
C ALA A 801 3.72 -0.44 -31.62
N VAL A 802 4.14 0.47 -32.50
CA VAL A 802 3.39 1.67 -32.86
C VAL A 802 3.31 1.75 -34.38
N SER A 803 2.14 2.09 -34.92
CA SER A 803 1.96 2.37 -36.37
C SER A 803 0.98 3.52 -36.57
N ILE A 804 1.14 4.27 -37.65
CA ILE A 804 0.21 5.29 -38.15
C ILE A 804 -0.36 4.86 -39.48
N ASP A 805 -1.70 4.97 -39.66
CA ASP A 805 -2.46 4.66 -40.87
C ASP A 805 -2.20 3.25 -41.44
N GLY A 806 -1.96 2.27 -40.57
CA GLY A 806 -1.62 0.90 -40.97
C GLY A 806 -0.26 0.75 -41.66
N GLY A 807 0.62 1.74 -41.50
CA GLY A 807 1.99 1.69 -42.02
C GLY A 807 2.89 0.71 -41.27
N GLU A 808 4.20 0.78 -41.53
CA GLU A 808 5.18 -0.08 -40.90
C GLU A 808 5.15 0.05 -39.36
N LYS A 809 5.04 -1.09 -38.64
CA LYS A 809 5.11 -1.15 -37.20
C LYS A 809 6.53 -0.91 -36.71
N LYS A 810 6.71 0.09 -35.84
CA LYS A 810 7.95 0.33 -35.10
C LYS A 810 7.86 -0.30 -33.72
N VAL A 811 8.80 -1.20 -33.41
CA VAL A 811 8.84 -1.95 -32.17
C VAL A 811 9.79 -1.29 -31.19
N PHE A 812 9.35 -1.16 -29.96
CA PHE A 812 10.12 -0.66 -28.82
C PHE A 812 10.21 -1.72 -27.72
N SER A 813 11.39 -1.82 -27.11
CA SER A 813 11.62 -2.59 -25.89
C SER A 813 11.60 -1.65 -24.67
N LEU A 814 11.01 -2.11 -23.56
CA LEU A 814 11.09 -1.45 -22.26
C LEU A 814 12.17 -2.04 -21.36
N GLN A 815 12.76 -3.17 -21.77
CA GLN A 815 13.78 -3.84 -20.96
C GLN A 815 15.02 -2.96 -20.83
N GLU A 816 15.35 -2.64 -19.59
CA GLU A 816 16.52 -1.84 -19.24
C GLU A 816 17.36 -2.61 -18.21
N PRO A 817 18.68 -2.66 -18.37
CA PRO A 817 19.54 -3.24 -17.34
C PRO A 817 19.33 -2.52 -15.99
N PHE A 818 19.14 -3.31 -14.93
CA PHE A 818 18.95 -2.77 -13.60
C PHE A 818 20.05 -1.79 -13.21
N ARG A 819 19.66 -0.60 -12.74
CA ARG A 819 20.53 0.53 -12.41
C ARG A 819 21.27 1.17 -13.62
N SER A 820 20.89 0.89 -14.87
CA SER A 820 21.35 1.67 -16.01
C SER A 820 20.87 3.13 -15.91
N GLU A 821 21.51 4.04 -16.63
CA GLU A 821 21.10 5.46 -16.61
C GLU A 821 19.66 5.64 -17.11
N ARG A 822 19.25 4.89 -18.14
CA ARG A 822 17.89 4.94 -18.65
C ARG A 822 16.87 4.41 -17.64
N TRP A 823 17.15 3.28 -16.99
CA TRP A 823 16.31 2.78 -15.89
C TRP A 823 16.16 3.81 -14.78
N LYS A 824 17.26 4.44 -14.32
CA LYS A 824 17.21 5.49 -13.28
C LYS A 824 16.29 6.64 -13.69
N GLN A 825 16.43 7.14 -14.93
CA GLN A 825 15.58 8.23 -15.41
C GLN A 825 14.10 7.84 -15.48
N GLN A 826 13.80 6.62 -15.90
CA GLN A 826 12.42 6.11 -15.97
C GLN A 826 11.77 6.01 -14.60
N VAL A 827 12.45 5.45 -13.60
CA VAL A 827 11.88 5.34 -12.24
C VAL A 827 11.77 6.68 -11.53
N LEU A 828 12.69 7.62 -11.77
CA LEU A 828 12.61 8.97 -11.22
C LEU A 828 11.49 9.80 -11.85
N ARG A 829 11.14 9.54 -13.12
CA ARG A 829 10.04 10.18 -13.85
C ARG A 829 8.71 9.48 -13.62
N GLY A 830 8.70 8.19 -13.32
CA GLY A 830 7.48 7.37 -13.29
C GLY A 830 6.93 7.04 -14.69
N GLN A 831 7.67 7.35 -15.74
CA GLN A 831 7.32 7.06 -17.15
C GLN A 831 8.57 6.62 -17.93
N ALA A 832 8.41 5.63 -18.80
CA ALA A 832 9.36 5.26 -19.83
C ALA A 832 8.94 5.90 -21.14
N MET A 833 9.71 6.87 -21.63
CA MET A 833 9.43 7.57 -22.88
C MET A 833 10.06 6.83 -24.05
N ARG A 834 9.29 6.66 -25.12
CA ARG A 834 9.80 6.20 -26.43
C ARG A 834 9.45 7.22 -27.50
N GLU A 835 10.40 7.46 -28.39
CA GLU A 835 10.30 8.47 -29.43
C GLU A 835 10.49 7.87 -30.83
N LEU A 836 9.70 8.34 -31.78
CA LEU A 836 9.78 7.99 -33.20
C LEU A 836 9.68 9.27 -34.03
N GLN A 837 10.62 9.49 -34.93
CA GLN A 837 10.52 10.53 -35.97
C GLN A 837 9.92 9.91 -37.24
N LEU A 838 8.90 10.55 -37.81
CA LEU A 838 8.18 10.06 -38.97
C LEU A 838 7.55 11.21 -39.74
N TYR A 839 7.26 11.00 -41.05
CA TYR A 839 6.51 11.96 -41.84
C TYR A 839 5.01 11.73 -41.67
N VAL A 840 4.26 12.78 -41.34
CA VAL A 840 2.80 12.74 -41.19
C VAL A 840 2.17 13.78 -42.10
N GLY A 841 1.18 13.36 -42.89
CA GLY A 841 0.43 14.21 -43.83
C GLY A 841 -0.48 15.21 -43.06
N MET A 842 -1.24 16.00 -43.83
CA MET A 842 -2.34 16.82 -43.30
C MET A 842 -3.64 16.04 -43.44
N GLY A 843 -4.50 16.07 -42.41
CA GLY A 843 -5.81 15.41 -42.41
C GLY A 843 -6.03 14.48 -41.23
N THR A 844 -6.91 13.52 -41.42
CA THR A 844 -7.26 12.52 -40.39
C THR A 844 -6.32 11.32 -40.46
N HIS A 845 -5.82 10.93 -39.30
CA HIS A 845 -4.89 9.81 -39.12
C HIS A 845 -5.39 8.85 -38.04
N THR A 846 -4.85 7.64 -38.07
CA THR A 846 -5.10 6.61 -37.08
C THR A 846 -3.78 6.16 -36.47
N LEU A 847 -3.61 6.33 -35.16
CA LEU A 847 -2.50 5.75 -34.39
C LEU A 847 -2.96 4.44 -33.79
N GLU A 848 -2.17 3.38 -33.94
CA GLU A 848 -2.32 2.09 -33.26
C GLU A 848 -1.12 1.85 -32.34
N ILE A 849 -1.39 1.48 -31.08
CA ILE A 849 -0.39 1.02 -30.11
C ILE A 849 -0.75 -0.41 -29.74
N GLU A 850 0.17 -1.35 -29.94
CA GLU A 850 -0.04 -2.79 -29.74
C GLU A 850 0.98 -3.35 -28.74
N ALA A 851 0.52 -4.06 -27.70
CA ALA A 851 1.38 -4.82 -26.80
C ALA A 851 1.83 -6.13 -27.48
N LEU A 852 3.13 -6.32 -27.62
CA LEU A 852 3.70 -7.56 -28.16
C LEU A 852 3.95 -8.61 -27.05
N ASP A 853 4.12 -8.14 -25.83
CA ASP A 853 4.34 -8.95 -24.64
C ASP A 853 3.35 -8.56 -23.53
N GLU A 854 3.19 -9.40 -22.51
CA GLU A 854 2.31 -9.15 -21.36
C GLU A 854 2.96 -8.14 -20.40
N GLY A 855 2.20 -7.18 -19.85
CA GLY A 855 2.66 -6.21 -18.87
C GLY A 855 2.87 -4.79 -19.41
N ILE A 856 2.53 -4.51 -20.67
CA ILE A 856 2.56 -3.16 -21.24
C ILE A 856 1.43 -2.32 -20.65
N VAL A 857 1.77 -1.16 -20.11
CA VAL A 857 0.81 -0.19 -19.54
C VAL A 857 1.06 1.18 -20.18
N VAL A 858 0.17 1.61 -21.06
CA VAL A 858 0.29 2.89 -21.80
C VAL A 858 -0.30 4.02 -20.98
N ASP A 859 0.39 5.15 -20.89
CA ASP A 859 -0.05 6.31 -20.11
C ASP A 859 -0.51 7.48 -21.00
N GLN A 860 0.37 7.97 -21.88
CA GLN A 860 0.11 9.15 -22.73
C GLN A 860 0.84 9.04 -24.06
N TRP A 861 0.38 9.80 -25.08
CA TRP A 861 1.13 9.99 -26.30
C TRP A 861 1.01 11.43 -26.82
N LEU A 862 2.02 11.85 -27.61
CA LEU A 862 2.08 13.18 -28.19
C LEU A 862 2.76 13.14 -29.56
N LEU A 863 2.15 13.80 -30.55
CA LEU A 863 2.75 14.08 -31.86
C LEU A 863 3.07 15.58 -31.96
N ASP A 864 4.33 15.94 -32.27
CA ASP A 864 4.80 17.32 -32.37
C ASP A 864 5.61 17.54 -33.65
N TYR A 865 5.18 18.52 -34.46
CA TYR A 865 5.90 18.96 -35.65
C TYR A 865 7.10 19.87 -35.36
N ASN A 866 7.32 20.27 -34.11
CA ASN A 866 8.53 20.95 -33.68
C ASN A 866 9.60 19.94 -33.25
N LEU A 867 10.51 19.61 -34.16
CA LEU A 867 11.56 18.61 -33.95
C LEU A 867 12.59 18.97 -32.86
N LYS A 868 12.58 20.19 -32.36
CA LYS A 868 13.54 20.69 -31.36
C LYS A 868 12.91 20.94 -29.99
N ARG A 869 11.59 20.86 -29.85
CA ARG A 869 10.93 21.13 -28.60
C ARG A 869 11.38 20.12 -27.53
N GLN A 870 11.78 20.65 -26.40
CA GLN A 870 11.99 19.87 -25.18
C GLN A 870 10.82 20.15 -24.24
N PHE A 871 10.31 19.13 -23.56
CA PHE A 871 9.24 19.24 -22.59
C PHE A 871 9.35 18.13 -21.55
N TYR A 872 8.84 18.38 -20.39
CA TYR A 872 8.76 17.40 -19.29
C TYR A 872 7.33 16.85 -19.15
N ARG A 873 6.30 17.72 -19.23
CA ARG A 873 4.89 17.36 -19.08
C ARG A 873 4.17 17.41 -20.43
N PHE A 874 3.27 16.46 -20.62
CA PHE A 874 2.33 16.52 -21.75
C PHE A 874 1.36 17.69 -21.56
N PRO A 875 0.97 18.42 -22.61
CA PRO A 875 0.05 19.56 -22.54
C PRO A 875 -1.42 19.08 -22.57
N LEU A 876 -1.84 18.37 -21.56
CA LEU A 876 -3.16 17.72 -21.44
C LEU A 876 -3.95 18.29 -20.29
#